data_4c4d11a0cd9f4066f252c958c37cc334
#
_entry.id   4c4d11a0cd9f4066f252c958c37cc334
#
_cell.length_a   1.000
_cell.length_b   1.000
_cell.length_c   1.000
_cell.angle_alpha   90.00
_cell.angle_beta   90.00
_cell.angle_gamma   90.00
#
_symmetry.space_group_name_H-M   'P 1'
#
loop_
_entity.id
_entity.type
_entity.pdbx_description
1 polymer ?
#
loop_
_entity_poly.entity_id
_entity_poly.type
_entity_poly.pdbx_seq_one_letter_code
_entity_poly.pdbx_strand_id
1 'polypeptide(L)'
;MKIERINADVLIIGGGTAGCYAALTLADRNPELRVVIAEKANIRRSGCLAAGVNALNAYITKGHTPQFYVDYALKDAHGIAREDLLLTMSENLNEVTAKMEQLGLVILKDENGEYVSRGNRNIKINGENFKPLLADAVRKLPNVSVYNNINIVDLLRDEKSGRVTGAFGHGVKEEVICFFSADATLIATGGASGIYRPNNPGFSRHKMWYSPFNTGAGYAMGIRAGAEMTTFEMRFIALRCKDTIAPTGTLAQGVGAKQINALGEVYENKYGLTTSQRVWGTVEENKEGRGPCYLRTKGISRSQTEDLEKAYLNMAPSQTLKWVARGKGPDEENVEIEGTEPYVVGGHTASGFWIDDGRRTTVPGLYAAGDVAGGCPQKYVTGALAEGKLAALSILRDLKTLRAKMKPSEDKRPMAGKNFYFAKDSIREDGRAEGSIREGRIAEGGITEGGITEGGVTEGGMTEGRDSINTVIHPAWDTLTDARIRSAVKEIESHYTDGQPTSGYTPEQLEADMQEVMDRYAGGISESYAFTEESLAEADRRIDGLMRRAEEIRVNRPMDLAHYFETRERLLVAKVLIAHLGARKETRWHCFAENESHPDRDDENWLKFVNSVYEDGRVRMIFHPIRTGIRDFTVGTGEEPEAGIEAEATEGTGWRQLFGEEAAR
;
A
#
# COMPACT_ATOMS: atom_id res chain seq x y z
N MET A 1 -21.15 -11.01 -17.63
CA MET A 1 -19.65 -11.09 -17.65
C MET A 1 -19.19 -12.55 -17.68
N LYS A 2 -18.02 -12.87 -18.30
CA LYS A 2 -17.40 -14.21 -18.23
C LYS A 2 -16.89 -14.48 -16.81
N ILE A 3 -17.01 -15.75 -16.33
CA ILE A 3 -16.50 -16.13 -15.00
C ILE A 3 -15.24 -17.01 -15.18
N GLU A 4 -14.16 -16.62 -14.49
CA GLU A 4 -12.91 -17.39 -14.42
C GLU A 4 -12.62 -17.82 -12.98
N ARG A 5 -12.13 -19.06 -12.82
CA ARG A 5 -11.76 -19.63 -11.52
C ARG A 5 -10.27 -19.97 -11.52
N ILE A 6 -9.54 -19.43 -10.58
CA ILE A 6 -8.08 -19.54 -10.44
C ILE A 6 -7.76 -20.19 -9.09
N ASN A 7 -6.90 -21.21 -9.12
CA ASN A 7 -6.43 -21.89 -7.91
C ASN A 7 -5.00 -21.49 -7.59
N ALA A 8 -4.72 -21.20 -6.33
CA ALA A 8 -3.40 -20.92 -5.81
C ALA A 8 -3.19 -21.61 -4.44
N ASP A 9 -1.96 -21.80 -4.04
CA ASP A 9 -1.62 -22.09 -2.65
C ASP A 9 -1.52 -20.76 -1.86
N VAL A 10 -0.98 -19.73 -2.52
CA VAL A 10 -0.89 -18.37 -1.98
C VAL A 10 -1.41 -17.36 -3.00
N LEU A 11 -2.39 -16.56 -2.60
CA LEU A 11 -2.85 -15.39 -3.34
C LEU A 11 -2.18 -14.13 -2.76
N ILE A 12 -1.58 -13.32 -3.64
CA ILE A 12 -1.04 -12.01 -3.31
C ILE A 12 -1.92 -10.97 -4.03
N ILE A 13 -2.56 -10.10 -3.27
CA ILE A 13 -3.37 -8.99 -3.81
C ILE A 13 -2.51 -7.75 -3.84
N GLY A 14 -2.11 -7.32 -5.04
CA GLY A 14 -1.23 -6.19 -5.29
C GLY A 14 0.22 -6.60 -5.59
N GLY A 15 0.65 -6.32 -6.82
CA GLY A 15 2.01 -6.54 -7.32
C GLY A 15 2.96 -5.37 -7.04
N GLY A 16 2.80 -4.67 -5.91
CA GLY A 16 3.70 -3.62 -5.44
C GLY A 16 5.04 -4.16 -4.92
N THR A 17 5.79 -3.33 -4.19
CA THR A 17 7.09 -3.71 -3.62
C THR A 17 7.00 -4.94 -2.72
N ALA A 18 6.12 -4.90 -1.71
CA ALA A 18 5.95 -5.99 -0.76
C ALA A 18 5.44 -7.27 -1.43
N GLY A 19 4.42 -7.16 -2.30
CA GLY A 19 3.85 -8.33 -2.99
C GLY A 19 4.84 -9.02 -3.93
N CYS A 20 5.61 -8.26 -4.71
CA CYS A 20 6.64 -8.82 -5.56
C CYS A 20 7.74 -9.52 -4.75
N TYR A 21 8.20 -8.91 -3.66
CA TYR A 21 9.27 -9.50 -2.86
C TYR A 21 8.79 -10.72 -2.07
N ALA A 22 7.52 -10.72 -1.62
CA ALA A 22 6.88 -11.90 -1.05
C ALA A 22 6.86 -13.06 -2.04
N ALA A 23 6.46 -12.81 -3.30
CA ALA A 23 6.46 -13.83 -4.35
C ALA A 23 7.86 -14.40 -4.63
N LEU A 24 8.90 -13.53 -4.70
CA LEU A 24 10.31 -13.96 -4.81
C LEU A 24 10.71 -14.86 -3.64
N THR A 25 10.37 -14.48 -2.42
CA THR A 25 10.70 -15.24 -1.21
C THR A 25 9.99 -16.60 -1.16
N LEU A 26 8.69 -16.62 -1.50
CA LEU A 26 7.90 -17.87 -1.54
C LEU A 26 8.48 -18.85 -2.57
N ALA A 27 8.77 -18.37 -3.79
CA ALA A 27 9.30 -19.20 -4.86
C ALA A 27 10.71 -19.72 -4.56
N ASP A 28 11.57 -18.89 -3.99
CA ASP A 28 12.93 -19.28 -3.61
C ASP A 28 12.94 -20.36 -2.51
N ARG A 29 12.03 -20.26 -1.54
CA ARG A 29 11.95 -21.18 -0.40
C ARG A 29 11.13 -22.43 -0.65
N ASN A 30 10.17 -22.37 -1.55
CA ASN A 30 9.35 -23.54 -1.94
C ASN A 30 8.86 -23.42 -3.38
N PRO A 31 9.61 -23.93 -4.35
CA PRO A 31 9.29 -23.85 -5.78
C PRO A 31 8.05 -24.66 -6.18
N GLU A 32 7.56 -25.56 -5.32
CA GLU A 32 6.34 -26.35 -5.58
C GLU A 32 5.04 -25.58 -5.29
N LEU A 33 5.12 -24.41 -4.63
CA LEU A 33 3.93 -23.60 -4.35
C LEU A 33 3.44 -22.89 -5.60
N ARG A 34 2.15 -22.94 -5.82
CA ARG A 34 1.46 -22.13 -6.83
C ARG A 34 1.16 -20.75 -6.21
N VAL A 35 1.90 -19.74 -6.63
CA VAL A 35 1.72 -18.36 -6.17
C VAL A 35 1.01 -17.57 -7.26
N VAL A 36 -0.06 -16.88 -6.90
CA VAL A 36 -0.79 -16.00 -7.82
C VAL A 36 -0.71 -14.57 -7.31
N ILE A 37 -0.36 -13.64 -8.20
CA ILE A 37 -0.45 -12.20 -7.95
C ILE A 37 -1.61 -11.65 -8.76
N ALA A 38 -2.60 -11.05 -8.09
CA ALA A 38 -3.66 -10.27 -8.71
C ALA A 38 -3.28 -8.77 -8.63
N GLU A 39 -3.10 -8.13 -9.79
CA GLU A 39 -2.66 -6.75 -9.92
C GLU A 39 -3.67 -5.93 -10.71
N LYS A 40 -4.13 -4.81 -10.13
CA LYS A 40 -5.14 -3.94 -10.74
C LYS A 40 -4.64 -3.26 -12.03
N ALA A 41 -3.36 -2.93 -12.08
CA ALA A 41 -2.72 -2.32 -13.24
C ALA A 41 -1.75 -3.30 -13.94
N ASN A 42 -0.59 -2.83 -14.36
CA ASN A 42 0.48 -3.67 -14.89
C ASN A 42 1.60 -3.77 -13.86
N ILE A 43 1.97 -4.97 -13.48
CA ILE A 43 2.97 -5.25 -12.44
C ILE A 43 4.32 -4.53 -12.69
N ARG A 44 4.70 -4.24 -13.93
CA ARG A 44 5.96 -3.53 -14.24
C ARG A 44 5.93 -2.04 -13.86
N ARG A 45 4.73 -1.44 -13.72
CA ARG A 45 4.56 0.00 -13.50
C ARG A 45 3.44 0.31 -12.51
N SER A 46 3.12 -0.60 -11.61
CA SER A 46 2.12 -0.39 -10.55
C SER A 46 2.75 -0.03 -9.20
N GLY A 47 1.93 0.58 -8.34
CA GLY A 47 2.30 0.98 -6.99
C GLY A 47 3.19 2.22 -6.93
N CYS A 48 3.48 2.66 -5.70
CA CYS A 48 4.21 3.90 -5.43
C CYS A 48 5.66 3.86 -5.98
N LEU A 49 6.31 2.69 -5.96
CA LEU A 49 7.66 2.51 -6.48
C LEU A 49 7.78 2.76 -8.00
N ALA A 50 6.68 2.73 -8.74
CA ALA A 50 6.67 2.99 -10.18
C ALA A 50 7.09 4.43 -10.54
N ALA A 51 7.01 5.37 -9.61
CA ALA A 51 7.52 6.73 -9.77
C ALA A 51 9.05 6.81 -9.81
N GLY A 52 9.75 5.74 -9.39
CA GLY A 52 11.21 5.73 -9.24
C GLY A 52 11.65 6.30 -7.89
N VAL A 53 12.87 5.98 -7.50
CA VAL A 53 13.50 6.46 -6.26
C VAL A 53 15.00 6.70 -6.51
N ASN A 54 15.58 7.71 -5.86
CA ASN A 54 17.01 8.03 -5.96
C ASN A 54 17.81 7.68 -4.71
N ALA A 55 17.15 7.13 -3.70
CA ALA A 55 17.80 6.64 -2.49
C ALA A 55 16.96 5.55 -1.86
N LEU A 56 17.63 4.60 -1.21
CA LEU A 56 16.97 3.66 -0.30
C LEU A 56 16.96 4.29 1.09
N ASN A 57 15.78 4.63 1.56
CA ASN A 57 15.54 4.99 2.94
C ASN A 57 15.43 3.72 3.78
N ALA A 58 15.50 3.84 5.09
CA ALA A 58 15.46 2.71 5.99
C ALA A 58 16.56 1.67 5.70
N TYR A 59 17.80 2.15 5.60
CA TYR A 59 19.00 1.31 5.47
C TYR A 59 19.87 1.47 6.72
N ILE A 60 20.36 0.37 7.27
CA ILE A 60 21.25 0.41 8.44
C ILE A 60 22.67 0.68 7.94
N THR A 61 23.09 1.95 8.04
CA THR A 61 24.40 2.41 7.59
C THR A 61 25.51 1.86 8.49
N LYS A 62 26.73 1.79 7.95
CA LYS A 62 27.91 1.29 8.69
C LYS A 62 28.09 2.03 10.03
N GLY A 63 28.26 1.28 11.10
CA GLY A 63 28.38 1.81 12.48
C GLY A 63 27.07 1.99 13.22
N HIS A 64 25.92 1.75 12.59
CA HIS A 64 24.61 1.75 13.21
C HIS A 64 24.05 0.33 13.38
N THR A 65 23.03 0.22 14.24
CA THR A 65 22.33 -1.05 14.52
C THR A 65 20.85 -0.94 14.10
N PRO A 66 20.12 -2.07 13.95
CA PRO A 66 18.70 -2.04 13.79
C PRO A 66 17.96 -1.21 14.86
N GLN A 67 18.42 -1.25 16.12
CA GLN A 67 17.84 -0.46 17.21
C GLN A 67 17.94 1.06 16.95
N PHE A 68 19.03 1.54 16.39
CA PHE A 68 19.17 2.95 16.00
C PHE A 68 18.03 3.40 15.06
N TYR A 69 17.61 2.52 14.16
CA TYR A 69 16.48 2.81 13.27
C TYR A 69 15.14 2.80 14.01
N VAL A 70 14.95 1.83 14.93
CA VAL A 70 13.77 1.74 15.79
C VAL A 70 13.61 3.02 16.61
N ASP A 71 14.69 3.47 17.27
CA ASP A 71 14.69 4.69 18.09
C ASP A 71 14.31 5.93 17.28
N TYR A 72 14.82 6.03 16.04
CA TYR A 72 14.43 7.11 15.14
C TYR A 72 12.93 7.06 14.79
N ALA A 73 12.41 5.89 14.42
CA ALA A 73 11.02 5.74 14.01
C ALA A 73 10.06 5.99 15.18
N LEU A 74 10.40 5.52 16.37
CA LEU A 74 9.66 5.81 17.61
C LEU A 74 9.65 7.31 17.94
N LYS A 75 10.79 7.97 17.78
CA LYS A 75 10.88 9.43 18.01
C LYS A 75 10.01 10.21 17.02
N ASP A 76 10.06 9.89 15.72
CA ASP A 76 9.24 10.55 14.70
C ASP A 76 7.74 10.28 14.90
N ALA A 77 7.37 9.10 15.39
CA ALA A 77 6.00 8.71 15.72
C ALA A 77 5.54 9.15 17.12
N HIS A 78 6.34 9.94 17.85
CA HIS A 78 6.06 10.36 19.23
C HIS A 78 5.66 9.20 20.16
N GLY A 79 6.31 8.04 20.00
CA GLY A 79 6.09 6.83 20.80
C GLY A 79 4.93 5.94 20.34
N ILE A 80 4.07 6.39 19.41
CA ILE A 80 2.95 5.57 18.92
C ILE A 80 3.40 4.73 17.73
N ALA A 81 4.14 3.67 18.00
CA ALA A 81 4.54 2.65 17.03
C ALA A 81 4.81 1.32 17.75
N ARG A 82 4.77 0.24 16.98
CA ARG A 82 5.06 -1.12 17.42
C ARG A 82 6.56 -1.37 17.33
N GLU A 83 7.25 -1.33 18.47
CA GLU A 83 8.70 -1.53 18.56
C GLU A 83 9.12 -2.91 18.05
N ASP A 84 8.35 -3.95 18.36
CA ASP A 84 8.56 -5.32 17.88
C ASP A 84 8.51 -5.43 16.35
N LEU A 85 7.55 -4.76 15.71
CA LEU A 85 7.44 -4.74 14.24
C LEU A 85 8.57 -3.93 13.61
N LEU A 86 8.95 -2.80 14.21
CA LEU A 86 10.08 -1.99 13.76
C LEU A 86 11.39 -2.77 13.83
N LEU A 87 11.62 -3.51 14.94
CA LEU A 87 12.83 -4.30 15.13
C LEU A 87 12.92 -5.44 14.11
N THR A 88 11.87 -6.26 14.00
CA THR A 88 11.85 -7.38 13.02
C THR A 88 12.00 -6.90 11.58
N MET A 89 11.45 -5.73 11.24
CA MET A 89 11.66 -5.12 9.94
C MET A 89 13.12 -4.65 9.76
N SER A 90 13.65 -3.89 10.72
CA SER A 90 14.97 -3.26 10.60
C SER A 90 16.12 -4.27 10.55
N GLU A 91 15.98 -5.43 11.21
CA GLU A 91 16.92 -6.56 11.11
C GLU A 91 17.03 -7.14 9.68
N ASN A 92 16.05 -6.89 8.82
CA ASN A 92 16.02 -7.42 7.46
C ASN A 92 16.38 -6.40 6.37
N LEU A 93 16.52 -5.10 6.69
CA LEU A 93 16.68 -4.04 5.68
C LEU A 93 17.91 -4.20 4.79
N ASN A 94 19.06 -4.53 5.38
CA ASN A 94 20.31 -4.66 4.62
C ASN A 94 20.32 -5.92 3.76
N GLU A 95 19.75 -7.04 4.24
CA GLU A 95 19.65 -8.28 3.46
C GLU A 95 18.79 -8.11 2.21
N VAL A 96 17.60 -7.48 2.35
CA VAL A 96 16.73 -7.27 1.18
C VAL A 96 17.36 -6.28 0.19
N THR A 97 18.13 -5.30 0.66
CA THR A 97 18.89 -4.37 -0.18
C THR A 97 19.97 -5.11 -0.99
N ALA A 98 20.77 -5.96 -0.35
CA ALA A 98 21.78 -6.78 -1.01
C ALA A 98 21.16 -7.72 -2.08
N LYS A 99 19.97 -8.28 -1.79
CA LYS A 99 19.24 -9.09 -2.79
C LYS A 99 18.83 -8.26 -4.00
N MET A 100 18.39 -7.02 -3.80
CA MET A 100 18.03 -6.13 -4.92
C MET A 100 19.27 -5.75 -5.76
N GLU A 101 20.43 -5.52 -5.15
CA GLU A 101 21.68 -5.31 -5.88
C GLU A 101 22.05 -6.55 -6.72
N GLN A 102 21.93 -7.76 -6.16
CA GLN A 102 22.13 -9.01 -6.90
C GLN A 102 21.19 -9.17 -8.10
N LEU A 103 19.96 -8.64 -8.01
CA LEU A 103 19.02 -8.61 -9.12
C LEU A 103 19.32 -7.53 -10.16
N GLY A 104 20.32 -6.67 -9.92
CA GLY A 104 20.79 -5.66 -10.86
C GLY A 104 20.39 -4.22 -10.50
N LEU A 105 19.92 -3.95 -9.27
CA LEU A 105 19.74 -2.56 -8.81
C LEU A 105 21.11 -1.88 -8.68
N VAL A 106 21.27 -0.73 -9.33
CA VAL A 106 22.52 0.04 -9.27
C VAL A 106 22.53 0.87 -7.98
N ILE A 107 23.37 0.46 -7.03
CA ILE A 107 23.66 1.21 -5.81
C ILE A 107 24.97 1.94 -6.02
N LEU A 108 25.01 3.25 -5.71
CA LEU A 108 26.21 4.06 -5.89
C LEU A 108 27.26 3.68 -4.84
N LYS A 109 28.52 3.50 -5.29
CA LYS A 109 29.65 3.16 -4.43
C LYS A 109 30.73 4.24 -4.55
N ASP A 110 31.44 4.46 -3.46
CA ASP A 110 32.62 5.32 -3.42
C ASP A 110 33.88 4.60 -3.97
N GLU A 111 35.02 5.27 -3.92
CA GLU A 111 36.29 4.75 -4.37
C GLU A 111 36.80 3.51 -3.59
N ASN A 112 36.28 3.30 -2.38
CA ASN A 112 36.59 2.13 -1.54
C ASN A 112 35.58 0.99 -1.75
N GLY A 113 34.59 1.15 -2.64
CA GLY A 113 33.53 0.18 -2.88
C GLY A 113 32.40 0.18 -1.83
N GLU A 114 32.40 1.12 -0.90
CA GLU A 114 31.34 1.28 0.11
C GLU A 114 30.14 2.05 -0.46
N TYR A 115 28.94 1.76 0.02
CA TYR A 115 27.74 2.46 -0.44
C TYR A 115 27.78 3.94 -0.09
N VAL A 116 27.48 4.80 -1.06
CA VAL A 116 27.39 6.25 -0.86
C VAL A 116 26.18 6.59 0.01
N SER A 117 26.45 7.00 1.24
CA SER A 117 25.41 7.40 2.19
C SER A 117 24.82 8.77 1.87
N ARG A 118 23.55 8.96 2.23
CA ARG A 118 22.86 10.24 2.30
C ARG A 118 22.25 10.39 3.70
N GLY A 119 22.95 11.08 4.58
CA GLY A 119 22.64 11.05 6.01
C GLY A 119 22.97 9.68 6.61
N ASN A 120 22.33 9.34 7.73
CA ASN A 120 22.66 8.15 8.53
C ASN A 120 21.68 6.97 8.37
N ARG A 121 20.74 7.04 7.42
CA ARG A 121 19.71 6.01 7.19
C ARG A 121 19.41 5.75 5.73
N ASN A 122 20.16 6.36 4.83
CA ASN A 122 19.88 6.28 3.40
C ASN A 122 21.16 5.98 2.63
N ILE A 123 21.01 5.28 1.51
CA ILE A 123 22.07 5.10 0.49
C ILE A 123 21.57 5.58 -0.86
N LYS A 124 22.48 6.10 -1.70
CA LYS A 124 22.15 6.62 -3.02
C LYS A 124 22.03 5.48 -4.03
N ILE A 125 21.03 5.54 -4.90
CA ILE A 125 20.81 4.57 -5.97
C ILE A 125 20.41 5.25 -7.28
N ASN A 126 20.54 4.50 -8.39
CA ASN A 126 19.87 4.79 -9.66
C ASN A 126 18.63 3.88 -9.74
N GLY A 127 17.49 4.36 -9.26
CA GLY A 127 16.31 3.52 -9.01
C GLY A 127 15.12 3.78 -9.93
N GLU A 128 15.29 4.43 -11.07
CA GLU A 128 14.25 4.65 -12.07
C GLU A 128 13.72 3.34 -12.68
N ASN A 129 14.55 2.32 -12.74
CA ASN A 129 14.20 0.97 -13.22
C ASN A 129 13.88 -0.02 -12.11
N PHE A 130 13.84 0.40 -10.85
CA PHE A 130 13.67 -0.50 -9.70
C PHE A 130 12.40 -1.35 -9.82
N LYS A 131 11.26 -0.71 -10.12
CA LYS A 131 9.99 -1.44 -10.25
C LYS A 131 9.97 -2.42 -11.42
N PRO A 132 10.40 -2.07 -12.66
CA PRO A 132 10.59 -3.03 -13.74
C PRO A 132 11.50 -4.21 -13.37
N LEU A 133 12.65 -3.94 -12.74
CA LEU A 133 13.60 -4.95 -12.32
C LEU A 133 12.97 -5.99 -11.40
N LEU A 134 12.27 -5.54 -10.37
CA LEU A 134 11.57 -6.39 -9.41
C LEU A 134 10.46 -7.20 -10.09
N ALA A 135 9.67 -6.58 -10.95
CA ALA A 135 8.59 -7.25 -11.67
C ALA A 135 9.10 -8.29 -12.67
N ASP A 136 10.19 -7.98 -13.39
CA ASP A 136 10.77 -8.91 -14.36
C ASP A 136 11.44 -10.11 -13.65
N ALA A 137 11.98 -9.92 -12.43
CA ALA A 137 12.46 -11.00 -11.60
C ALA A 137 11.31 -11.96 -11.21
N VAL A 138 10.17 -11.41 -10.78
CA VAL A 138 8.96 -12.20 -10.45
C VAL A 138 8.44 -12.96 -11.66
N ARG A 139 8.34 -12.32 -12.84
CA ARG A 139 7.80 -12.94 -14.06
C ARG A 139 8.63 -14.09 -14.61
N LYS A 140 9.89 -14.22 -14.21
CA LYS A 140 10.78 -15.33 -14.57
C LYS A 140 10.57 -16.57 -13.70
N LEU A 141 9.79 -16.47 -12.62
CA LEU A 141 9.57 -17.59 -11.71
C LEU A 141 8.50 -18.54 -12.28
N PRO A 142 8.81 -19.84 -12.48
CA PRO A 142 7.90 -20.77 -13.14
C PRO A 142 6.64 -21.09 -12.33
N ASN A 143 6.68 -20.92 -11.03
CA ASN A 143 5.59 -21.21 -10.10
C ASN A 143 4.82 -19.96 -9.66
N VAL A 144 5.06 -18.79 -10.28
CA VAL A 144 4.34 -17.54 -10.03
C VAL A 144 3.56 -17.11 -11.26
N SER A 145 2.24 -16.98 -11.11
CA SER A 145 1.35 -16.44 -12.16
C SER A 145 0.91 -15.04 -11.82
N VAL A 146 0.98 -14.12 -12.78
CA VAL A 146 0.59 -12.71 -12.61
C VAL A 146 -0.63 -12.40 -13.45
N TYR A 147 -1.71 -11.99 -12.79
CA TYR A 147 -2.95 -11.52 -13.42
C TYR A 147 -3.00 -10.00 -13.36
N ASN A 148 -2.63 -9.33 -14.45
CA ASN A 148 -2.71 -7.88 -14.58
C ASN A 148 -4.13 -7.44 -14.97
N ASN A 149 -4.45 -6.19 -14.66
CA ASN A 149 -5.75 -5.56 -14.93
C ASN A 149 -6.93 -6.27 -14.26
N ILE A 150 -6.72 -6.82 -13.07
CA ILE A 150 -7.77 -7.41 -12.24
C ILE A 150 -7.93 -6.57 -10.97
N ASN A 151 -9.06 -5.91 -10.82
CA ASN A 151 -9.44 -5.22 -9.59
C ASN A 151 -10.11 -6.20 -8.64
N ILE A 152 -9.45 -6.51 -7.52
CA ILE A 152 -10.04 -7.35 -6.47
C ILE A 152 -11.03 -6.50 -5.68
N VAL A 153 -12.27 -6.99 -5.58
CA VAL A 153 -13.38 -6.30 -4.92
C VAL A 153 -13.52 -6.71 -3.47
N ASP A 154 -13.49 -8.05 -3.19
CA ASP A 154 -13.61 -8.51 -1.81
C ASP A 154 -12.99 -9.90 -1.59
N LEU A 155 -12.91 -10.29 -0.31
CA LEU A 155 -12.37 -11.56 0.15
C LEU A 155 -13.44 -12.66 0.16
N LEU A 156 -13.01 -13.88 -0.14
CA LEU A 156 -13.79 -15.08 0.09
C LEU A 156 -13.45 -15.65 1.47
N ARG A 157 -14.48 -15.94 2.27
CA ARG A 157 -14.32 -16.49 3.62
C ARG A 157 -15.12 -17.76 3.81
N ASP A 158 -14.60 -18.68 4.56
CA ASP A 158 -15.34 -19.81 5.09
C ASP A 158 -16.32 -19.34 6.18
N GLU A 159 -17.59 -19.67 6.02
CA GLU A 159 -18.65 -19.16 6.92
C GLU A 159 -18.55 -19.68 8.36
N LYS A 160 -17.97 -20.86 8.56
CA LYS A 160 -17.90 -21.50 9.86
C LYS A 160 -16.70 -21.04 10.66
N SER A 161 -15.55 -20.93 10.00
CA SER A 161 -14.28 -20.59 10.67
C SER A 161 -13.92 -19.10 10.55
N GLY A 162 -14.61 -18.34 9.69
CA GLY A 162 -14.25 -16.96 9.36
C GLY A 162 -12.95 -16.81 8.55
N ARG A 163 -12.28 -17.95 8.25
CA ARG A 163 -10.99 -17.95 7.55
C ARG A 163 -11.12 -17.45 6.13
N VAL A 164 -10.16 -16.60 5.71
CA VAL A 164 -10.02 -16.21 4.30
C VAL A 164 -9.55 -17.41 3.47
N THR A 165 -10.26 -17.68 2.39
CA THR A 165 -10.03 -18.80 1.46
C THR A 165 -9.78 -18.31 0.04
N GLY A 166 -9.59 -17.01 -0.14
CA GLY A 166 -9.32 -16.38 -1.43
C GLY A 166 -9.95 -15.01 -1.58
N ALA A 167 -10.21 -14.62 -2.82
CA ALA A 167 -10.79 -13.32 -3.16
C ALA A 167 -11.54 -13.39 -4.49
N PHE A 168 -12.34 -12.36 -4.79
CA PHE A 168 -12.94 -12.18 -6.10
C PHE A 168 -12.81 -10.74 -6.59
N GLY A 169 -12.88 -10.57 -7.89
CA GLY A 169 -12.79 -9.27 -8.52
C GLY A 169 -13.19 -9.31 -9.98
N HIS A 170 -12.97 -8.21 -10.68
CA HIS A 170 -13.33 -8.08 -12.08
C HIS A 170 -12.18 -7.54 -12.92
N GLY A 171 -12.24 -7.78 -14.23
CA GLY A 171 -11.33 -7.19 -15.20
C GLY A 171 -11.50 -5.67 -15.28
N VAL A 172 -10.38 -4.93 -15.29
CA VAL A 172 -10.39 -3.47 -15.49
C VAL A 172 -10.62 -3.09 -16.94
N LYS A 173 -10.20 -3.97 -17.87
CA LYS A 173 -10.31 -3.77 -19.33
C LYS A 173 -11.23 -4.74 -20.02
N GLU A 174 -11.54 -5.86 -19.38
CA GLU A 174 -12.32 -6.95 -19.94
C GLU A 174 -13.54 -7.25 -19.06
N GLU A 175 -14.62 -7.70 -19.66
CA GLU A 175 -15.85 -8.12 -18.97
C GLU A 175 -15.72 -9.51 -18.37
N VAL A 176 -14.85 -9.64 -17.39
CA VAL A 176 -14.56 -10.90 -16.69
C VAL A 176 -14.69 -10.71 -15.19
N ILE A 177 -15.26 -11.71 -14.51
CA ILE A 177 -15.26 -11.84 -13.05
C ILE A 177 -14.31 -12.99 -12.71
N CYS A 178 -13.32 -12.71 -11.89
CA CYS A 178 -12.32 -13.68 -11.47
C CYS A 178 -12.52 -14.08 -10.01
N PHE A 179 -12.53 -15.38 -9.76
CA PHE A 179 -12.51 -15.96 -8.42
C PHE A 179 -11.16 -16.63 -8.19
N PHE A 180 -10.49 -16.25 -7.11
CA PHE A 180 -9.22 -16.82 -6.67
C PHE A 180 -9.45 -17.64 -5.40
N SER A 181 -9.07 -18.90 -5.41
CA SER A 181 -9.06 -19.76 -4.23
C SER A 181 -7.63 -19.93 -3.73
N ALA A 182 -7.38 -19.78 -2.43
CA ALA A 182 -6.06 -19.89 -1.84
C ALA A 182 -6.08 -20.36 -0.38
N ASP A 183 -5.04 -21.09 0.05
CA ASP A 183 -4.82 -21.49 1.45
C ASP A 183 -4.39 -20.30 2.32
N ALA A 184 -3.68 -19.33 1.73
CA ALA A 184 -3.25 -18.09 2.37
C ALA A 184 -3.40 -16.90 1.41
N THR A 185 -3.84 -15.76 1.93
CA THR A 185 -4.01 -14.51 1.16
C THR A 185 -3.18 -13.40 1.78
N LEU A 186 -2.29 -12.79 0.99
CA LEU A 186 -1.49 -11.64 1.38
C LEU A 186 -2.05 -10.37 0.72
N ILE A 187 -2.44 -9.38 1.52
CA ILE A 187 -2.76 -8.04 1.04
C ILE A 187 -1.47 -7.21 1.00
N ALA A 188 -1.13 -6.70 -0.20
CA ALA A 188 0.04 -5.87 -0.47
C ALA A 188 -0.32 -4.69 -1.40
N THR A 189 -1.49 -4.09 -1.18
CA THR A 189 -2.12 -3.08 -2.05
C THR A 189 -1.62 -1.66 -1.83
N GLY A 190 -0.74 -1.44 -0.86
CA GLY A 190 -0.34 -0.10 -0.44
C GLY A 190 -1.40 0.60 0.40
N GLY A 191 -1.24 1.90 0.61
CA GLY A 191 -2.14 2.73 1.40
C GLY A 191 -3.36 3.24 0.64
N ALA A 192 -3.95 4.34 1.12
CA ALA A 192 -5.09 5.02 0.51
C ALA A 192 -4.80 6.48 0.21
N SER A 193 -4.98 6.85 -1.05
CA SER A 193 -4.93 8.21 -1.58
C SER A 193 -6.30 8.63 -2.15
N GLY A 194 -6.49 9.92 -2.37
CA GLY A 194 -7.71 10.44 -3.00
C GLY A 194 -8.93 10.43 -2.08
N ILE A 195 -8.74 10.30 -0.76
CA ILE A 195 -9.79 10.49 0.24
C ILE A 195 -10.06 11.99 0.45
N TYR A 196 -9.02 12.80 0.43
CA TYR A 196 -9.07 14.25 0.54
C TYR A 196 -8.86 14.91 -0.82
N ARG A 197 -9.33 16.15 -0.93
CA ARG A 197 -9.19 16.93 -2.15
C ARG A 197 -7.72 17.31 -2.39
N PRO A 198 -7.16 17.01 -3.58
CA PRO A 198 -5.79 17.42 -3.91
C PRO A 198 -5.65 18.94 -3.97
N ASN A 199 -4.53 19.50 -3.48
CA ASN A 199 -4.26 20.95 -3.49
C ASN A 199 -3.41 21.41 -4.69
N ASN A 200 -3.32 20.61 -5.74
CA ASN A 200 -2.58 21.01 -6.94
C ASN A 200 -3.50 21.67 -7.99
N PRO A 201 -2.95 22.43 -8.95
CA PRO A 201 -3.74 23.07 -9.99
C PRO A 201 -4.64 22.10 -10.77
N GLY A 202 -5.93 22.40 -10.80
CA GLY A 202 -6.96 21.58 -11.43
C GLY A 202 -7.34 20.33 -10.65
N PHE A 203 -6.93 20.22 -9.39
CA PHE A 203 -7.19 19.06 -8.52
C PHE A 203 -6.80 17.73 -9.19
N SER A 204 -5.66 17.74 -9.89
CA SER A 204 -5.24 16.65 -10.76
C SER A 204 -4.74 15.44 -9.96
N ARG A 205 -5.35 14.28 -10.18
CA ARG A 205 -4.88 12.98 -9.66
C ARG A 205 -3.42 12.71 -10.03
N HIS A 206 -2.97 13.12 -11.21
CA HIS A 206 -1.61 12.88 -11.71
C HIS A 206 -0.53 13.70 -10.99
N LYS A 207 -0.93 14.67 -10.19
CA LYS A 207 -0.04 15.52 -9.39
C LYS A 207 -0.13 15.24 -7.89
N MET A 208 -0.80 14.18 -7.48
CA MET A 208 -0.80 13.70 -6.10
C MET A 208 0.56 13.09 -5.75
N TRP A 209 1.03 13.34 -4.54
CA TRP A 209 2.33 12.83 -4.11
C TRP A 209 2.33 11.29 -3.97
N TYR A 210 1.29 10.73 -3.39
CA TYR A 210 1.10 9.28 -3.30
C TYR A 210 0.36 8.77 -4.52
N SER A 211 0.61 7.53 -4.93
CA SER A 211 -0.03 6.96 -6.12
C SER A 211 -1.56 7.06 -6.08
N PRO A 212 -2.22 7.73 -7.04
CA PRO A 212 -3.68 7.89 -7.05
C PRO A 212 -4.45 6.59 -7.24
N PHE A 213 -3.77 5.52 -7.67
CA PHE A 213 -4.35 4.20 -7.89
C PHE A 213 -4.27 3.29 -6.65
N ASN A 214 -3.64 3.76 -5.58
CA ASN A 214 -3.70 3.15 -4.27
C ASN A 214 -4.93 3.71 -3.54
N THR A 215 -6.05 3.03 -3.64
CA THR A 215 -7.38 3.54 -3.29
C THR A 215 -7.87 3.12 -1.91
N GLY A 216 -7.04 2.33 -1.19
CA GLY A 216 -7.45 1.73 0.07
C GLY A 216 -8.22 0.42 -0.08
N ALA A 217 -8.17 -0.21 -1.26
CA ALA A 217 -8.85 -1.49 -1.53
C ALA A 217 -8.54 -2.55 -0.48
N GLY A 218 -7.26 -2.72 -0.12
CA GLY A 218 -6.85 -3.66 0.92
C GLY A 218 -7.45 -3.33 2.29
N TYR A 219 -7.47 -2.05 2.66
CA TYR A 219 -8.13 -1.62 3.90
C TYR A 219 -9.63 -1.94 3.86
N ALA A 220 -10.31 -1.58 2.77
CA ALA A 220 -11.75 -1.82 2.65
C ALA A 220 -12.10 -3.32 2.72
N MET A 221 -11.33 -4.18 2.05
CA MET A 221 -11.49 -5.64 2.14
C MET A 221 -11.30 -6.15 3.58
N GLY A 222 -10.25 -5.69 4.27
CA GLY A 222 -10.01 -6.06 5.67
C GLY A 222 -11.10 -5.57 6.61
N ILE A 223 -11.52 -4.31 6.45
CA ILE A 223 -12.60 -3.71 7.23
C ILE A 223 -13.89 -4.55 7.08
N ARG A 224 -14.31 -4.89 5.85
CA ARG A 224 -15.48 -5.74 5.60
C ARG A 224 -15.30 -7.17 6.13
N ALA A 225 -14.06 -7.66 6.17
CA ALA A 225 -13.74 -8.96 6.75
C ALA A 225 -13.72 -8.96 8.29
N GLY A 226 -13.88 -7.81 8.95
CA GLY A 226 -13.81 -7.68 10.41
C GLY A 226 -12.38 -7.71 10.94
N ALA A 227 -11.38 -7.41 10.10
CA ALA A 227 -10.01 -7.26 10.56
C ALA A 227 -9.88 -6.00 11.42
N GLU A 228 -9.06 -6.09 12.45
CA GLU A 228 -8.72 -4.94 13.28
C GLU A 228 -7.79 -4.00 12.52
N MET A 229 -8.17 -2.71 12.49
CA MET A 229 -7.39 -1.62 11.90
C MET A 229 -6.80 -0.75 13.01
N THR A 230 -5.63 -0.17 12.77
CA THR A 230 -4.93 0.65 13.75
C THR A 230 -4.64 2.05 13.23
N THR A 231 -4.77 3.03 14.12
CA THR A 231 -4.22 4.40 14.01
C THR A 231 -4.49 5.12 12.69
N PHE A 232 -5.71 4.99 12.11
CA PHE A 232 -6.07 5.70 10.87
C PHE A 232 -6.05 7.22 11.03
N GLU A 233 -6.19 7.73 12.26
CA GLU A 233 -6.00 9.14 12.58
C GLU A 233 -4.56 9.64 12.34
N MET A 234 -3.58 8.73 12.26
CA MET A 234 -2.21 9.04 11.88
C MET A 234 -2.10 9.19 10.37
N ARG A 235 -2.70 10.22 9.84
CA ARG A 235 -2.64 10.55 8.42
C ARG A 235 -1.23 10.99 8.04
N PHE A 236 -0.82 10.69 6.83
CA PHE A 236 0.45 11.17 6.30
C PHE A 236 0.22 12.40 5.42
N ILE A 237 0.94 13.45 5.71
CA ILE A 237 1.03 14.67 4.88
C ILE A 237 2.48 14.78 4.42
N ALA A 238 2.71 14.73 3.12
CA ALA A 238 4.04 14.90 2.57
C ALA A 238 4.37 16.39 2.42
N LEU A 239 5.60 16.78 2.73
CA LEU A 239 6.13 18.07 2.31
C LEU A 239 6.68 17.93 0.89
N ARG A 240 6.16 18.71 -0.04
CA ARG A 240 6.54 18.66 -1.46
C ARG A 240 6.95 20.03 -2.01
N CYS A 241 7.66 20.02 -3.13
CA CYS A 241 7.80 21.22 -3.96
C CYS A 241 6.43 21.56 -4.54
N LYS A 242 5.98 22.79 -4.29
CA LYS A 242 4.63 23.24 -4.64
C LYS A 242 4.23 22.89 -6.07
N ASP A 243 2.99 22.47 -6.26
CA ASP A 243 2.37 22.11 -7.56
C ASP A 243 3.03 20.93 -8.29
N THR A 244 3.87 20.16 -7.62
CA THR A 244 4.56 19.00 -8.20
C THR A 244 4.41 17.76 -7.31
N ILE A 245 4.84 16.60 -7.78
CA ILE A 245 4.97 15.38 -6.96
C ILE A 245 6.35 15.29 -6.30
N ALA A 246 7.21 16.29 -6.44
CA ALA A 246 8.60 16.23 -6.03
C ALA A 246 8.76 16.31 -4.52
N PRO A 247 9.33 15.28 -3.87
CA PRO A 247 9.58 15.31 -2.42
C PRO A 247 10.72 16.27 -2.07
N THR A 248 10.63 16.90 -0.92
CA THR A 248 11.60 17.91 -0.45
C THR A 248 12.87 17.31 0.14
N GLY A 249 12.89 16.02 0.47
CA GLY A 249 14.04 15.36 1.10
C GLY A 249 15.35 15.48 0.31
N THR A 250 15.27 15.47 -1.04
CA THR A 250 16.44 15.64 -1.91
C THR A 250 17.05 17.02 -1.78
N LEU A 251 16.23 18.06 -1.64
CA LEU A 251 16.70 19.44 -1.38
C LEU A 251 17.23 19.61 0.04
N ALA A 252 16.45 19.20 1.04
CA ALA A 252 16.81 19.39 2.44
C ALA A 252 18.05 18.60 2.86
N GLN A 253 18.17 17.35 2.44
CA GLN A 253 19.28 16.46 2.81
C GLN A 253 20.39 16.40 1.75
N GLY A 254 20.02 16.49 0.45
CA GLY A 254 20.98 16.40 -0.65
C GLY A 254 21.90 17.59 -0.77
N VAL A 255 21.36 18.81 -0.65
CA VAL A 255 22.13 20.07 -0.72
C VAL A 255 22.11 20.87 0.56
N GLY A 256 21.53 20.35 1.65
CA GLY A 256 21.48 21.02 2.95
C GLY A 256 20.60 22.28 3.00
N ALA A 257 19.60 22.36 2.12
CA ALA A 257 18.72 23.52 2.05
C ALA A 257 17.86 23.66 3.32
N LYS A 258 17.92 24.86 3.94
CA LYS A 258 17.16 25.18 5.14
C LYS A 258 15.75 25.62 4.80
N GLN A 259 14.77 25.26 5.67
CA GLN A 259 13.40 25.77 5.57
C GLN A 259 13.36 27.23 6.02
N ILE A 260 12.80 28.09 5.17
CA ILE A 260 12.63 29.52 5.44
C ILE A 260 11.18 29.94 5.13
N ASN A 261 10.70 30.95 5.88
CA ASN A 261 9.44 31.62 5.61
C ASN A 261 9.60 32.75 4.56
N ALA A 262 8.52 33.47 4.25
CA ALA A 262 8.52 34.57 3.30
C ALA A 262 9.40 35.76 3.74
N LEU A 263 9.67 35.89 5.03
CA LEU A 263 10.57 36.91 5.57
C LEU A 263 12.06 36.52 5.47
N GLY A 264 12.35 35.28 4.98
CA GLY A 264 13.70 34.75 4.87
C GLY A 264 14.26 34.18 6.17
N GLU A 265 13.45 34.05 7.20
CA GLU A 265 13.82 33.51 8.51
C GLU A 265 13.86 31.98 8.46
N VAL A 266 14.90 31.39 9.06
CA VAL A 266 15.01 29.93 9.21
C VAL A 266 14.14 29.51 10.40
N TYR A 267 13.11 28.71 10.14
CA TYR A 267 12.16 28.29 11.17
C TYR A 267 12.30 26.81 11.59
N GLU A 268 13.06 25.99 10.87
CA GLU A 268 13.17 24.56 11.15
C GLU A 268 13.67 24.24 12.56
N ASN A 269 14.48 25.13 13.17
CA ASN A 269 14.97 24.95 14.53
C ASN A 269 13.88 25.18 15.60
N LYS A 270 12.83 25.95 15.28
CA LYS A 270 11.69 26.20 16.16
C LYS A 270 10.80 24.96 16.32
N TYR A 271 10.62 24.20 15.23
CA TYR A 271 9.67 23.09 15.18
C TYR A 271 10.34 21.71 15.19
N GLY A 272 11.58 21.60 14.74
CA GLY A 272 12.37 20.38 14.66
C GLY A 272 12.62 19.88 13.24
N LEU A 273 13.38 18.77 13.15
CA LEU A 273 13.96 18.28 11.89
C LEU A 273 13.43 16.90 11.45
N THR A 274 12.53 16.27 12.22
CA THR A 274 11.91 15.03 11.77
C THR A 274 10.94 15.28 10.59
N THR A 275 10.52 14.25 9.90
CA THR A 275 9.62 14.39 8.74
C THR A 275 8.33 15.11 9.13
N SER A 276 7.70 14.70 10.23
CA SER A 276 6.47 15.29 10.72
C SER A 276 6.65 16.75 11.20
N GLN A 277 7.73 17.03 11.91
CA GLN A 277 8.02 18.38 12.42
C GLN A 277 8.27 19.39 11.29
N ARG A 278 8.92 18.98 10.21
CA ARG A 278 9.13 19.83 9.03
C ARG A 278 7.81 20.24 8.36
N VAL A 279 6.85 19.34 8.28
CA VAL A 279 5.50 19.64 7.76
C VAL A 279 4.78 20.57 8.72
N TRP A 280 4.76 20.25 10.01
CA TRP A 280 4.14 21.07 11.04
C TRP A 280 4.64 22.51 11.00
N GLY A 281 5.96 22.71 11.01
CA GLY A 281 6.53 24.06 10.93
C GLY A 281 6.10 24.82 9.67
N THR A 282 5.98 24.15 8.53
CA THR A 282 5.49 24.79 7.29
C THR A 282 4.03 25.22 7.42
N VAL A 283 3.19 24.38 8.03
CA VAL A 283 1.76 24.68 8.25
C VAL A 283 1.61 25.86 9.22
N GLU A 284 2.31 25.84 10.34
CA GLU A 284 2.26 26.91 11.34
C GLU A 284 2.74 28.27 10.79
N GLU A 285 3.87 28.29 10.06
CA GLU A 285 4.34 29.53 9.42
C GLU A 285 3.31 30.10 8.43
N ASN A 286 2.60 29.25 7.68
CA ASN A 286 1.53 29.67 6.80
C ASN A 286 0.30 30.19 7.59
N LYS A 287 -0.14 29.50 8.66
CA LYS A 287 -1.27 29.91 9.52
C LYS A 287 -1.01 31.27 10.18
N GLU A 288 0.25 31.51 10.61
CA GLU A 288 0.65 32.77 11.25
C GLU A 288 0.91 33.91 10.23
N GLY A 289 0.63 33.69 8.93
CA GLY A 289 0.77 34.70 7.88
C GLY A 289 2.21 35.01 7.47
N ARG A 290 3.18 34.15 7.84
CA ARG A 290 4.58 34.26 7.41
C ARG A 290 4.92 33.41 6.20
N GLY A 291 3.94 32.72 5.62
CA GLY A 291 4.08 32.04 4.33
C GLY A 291 4.09 32.98 3.12
N PRO A 292 4.39 32.46 1.91
CA PRO A 292 4.71 31.07 1.63
C PRO A 292 6.10 30.66 2.14
N CYS A 293 6.26 29.34 2.37
CA CYS A 293 7.51 28.77 2.84
C CYS A 293 8.36 28.21 1.71
N TYR A 294 9.68 28.18 1.93
CA TYR A 294 10.64 27.76 0.91
C TYR A 294 11.74 26.87 1.52
N LEU A 295 12.39 26.10 0.65
CA LEU A 295 13.74 25.59 0.88
C LEU A 295 14.73 26.59 0.27
N ARG A 296 15.69 27.06 1.07
CA ARG A 296 16.72 28.01 0.66
C ARG A 296 17.73 27.32 -0.26
N THR A 297 17.47 27.39 -1.56
CA THR A 297 18.35 26.82 -2.59
C THR A 297 19.11 27.89 -3.35
N LYS A 298 18.63 29.14 -3.35
CA LYS A 298 19.31 30.25 -4.02
C LYS A 298 20.75 30.38 -3.54
N GLY A 299 21.69 30.36 -4.51
CA GLY A 299 23.13 30.47 -4.26
C GLY A 299 23.84 29.14 -3.97
N ILE A 300 23.19 27.99 -4.14
CA ILE A 300 23.91 26.68 -4.14
C ILE A 300 24.91 26.63 -5.30
N SER A 301 25.90 25.73 -5.16
CA SER A 301 26.92 25.58 -6.19
C SER A 301 26.39 24.97 -7.49
N ARG A 302 27.08 25.17 -8.60
CA ARG A 302 26.73 24.56 -9.89
C ARG A 302 26.66 23.04 -9.80
N SER A 303 27.60 22.39 -9.09
CA SER A 303 27.58 20.95 -8.89
C SER A 303 26.31 20.48 -8.14
N GLN A 304 25.87 21.22 -7.12
CA GLN A 304 24.64 20.93 -6.40
C GLN A 304 23.40 21.13 -7.26
N THR A 305 23.39 22.15 -8.14
CA THR A 305 22.32 22.37 -9.12
C THR A 305 22.19 21.19 -10.08
N GLU A 306 23.32 20.77 -10.69
CA GLU A 306 23.37 19.62 -11.59
C GLU A 306 22.91 18.31 -10.91
N ASP A 307 23.32 18.09 -9.67
CA ASP A 307 22.87 16.93 -8.85
C ASP A 307 21.35 16.94 -8.59
N LEU A 308 20.79 18.12 -8.29
CA LEU A 308 19.34 18.27 -8.06
C LEU A 308 18.54 18.07 -9.35
N GLU A 309 18.96 18.66 -10.45
CA GLU A 309 18.30 18.52 -11.75
C GLU A 309 18.29 17.06 -12.20
N LYS A 310 19.42 16.37 -12.08
CA LYS A 310 19.52 14.94 -12.36
C LYS A 310 18.63 14.09 -11.47
N ALA A 311 18.61 14.36 -10.15
CA ALA A 311 17.79 13.62 -9.22
C ALA A 311 16.30 13.79 -9.50
N TYR A 312 15.85 15.03 -9.78
CA TYR A 312 14.44 15.27 -10.07
C TYR A 312 14.03 14.84 -11.48
N LEU A 313 14.93 14.89 -12.48
CA LEU A 313 14.64 14.33 -13.79
C LEU A 313 14.25 12.85 -13.71
N ASN A 314 14.92 12.09 -12.84
CA ASN A 314 14.65 10.68 -12.66
C ASN A 314 13.42 10.38 -11.78
N MET A 315 13.18 11.19 -10.73
CA MET A 315 12.21 10.89 -9.70
C MET A 315 10.89 11.67 -9.86
N ALA A 316 10.97 12.93 -10.25
CA ALA A 316 9.84 13.84 -10.35
C ALA A 316 10.10 14.89 -11.45
N PRO A 317 10.09 14.50 -12.74
CA PRO A 317 10.46 15.39 -13.84
C PRO A 317 9.59 16.65 -13.92
N SER A 318 8.41 16.66 -13.33
CA SER A 318 7.57 17.86 -13.20
C SER A 318 8.27 19.03 -12.52
N GLN A 319 9.18 18.77 -11.56
CA GLN A 319 9.97 19.83 -10.93
C GLN A 319 11.04 20.37 -11.88
N THR A 320 11.75 19.53 -12.60
CA THR A 320 12.72 19.95 -13.62
C THR A 320 12.04 20.77 -14.72
N LEU A 321 10.89 20.29 -15.22
CA LEU A 321 10.10 21.01 -16.21
C LEU A 321 9.63 22.39 -15.70
N LYS A 322 9.32 22.52 -14.41
CA LYS A 322 8.94 23.79 -13.79
C LYS A 322 10.11 24.80 -13.82
N TRP A 323 11.33 24.35 -13.53
CA TRP A 323 12.54 25.19 -13.65
C TRP A 323 12.79 25.62 -15.09
N VAL A 324 12.76 24.67 -16.03
CA VAL A 324 12.91 24.96 -17.47
C VAL A 324 11.86 25.97 -17.97
N ALA A 325 10.58 25.77 -17.60
CA ALA A 325 9.49 26.66 -18.02
C ALA A 325 9.62 28.08 -17.47
N ARG A 326 10.23 28.23 -16.27
CA ARG A 326 10.50 29.54 -15.64
C ARG A 326 11.79 30.17 -16.15
N GLY A 327 12.67 29.43 -16.81
CA GLY A 327 14.01 29.85 -17.22
C GLY A 327 14.93 30.15 -16.03
N LYS A 328 14.68 29.56 -14.86
CA LYS A 328 15.44 29.75 -13.61
C LYS A 328 15.62 28.43 -12.90
N GLY A 329 16.85 28.15 -12.52
CA GLY A 329 17.24 26.96 -11.77
C GLY A 329 17.07 27.12 -10.24
N PRO A 330 17.33 26.02 -9.49
CA PRO A 330 17.24 26.06 -8.03
C PRO A 330 18.31 26.95 -7.37
N ASP A 331 19.39 27.29 -8.04
CA ASP A 331 20.45 28.21 -7.59
C ASP A 331 20.07 29.69 -7.74
N GLU A 332 19.10 30.00 -8.60
CA GLU A 332 18.63 31.37 -8.85
C GLU A 332 17.41 31.76 -8.00
N GLU A 333 16.53 30.77 -7.72
CA GLU A 333 15.32 30.98 -6.89
C GLU A 333 15.17 29.89 -5.82
N ASN A 334 14.69 30.29 -4.64
CA ASN A 334 14.31 29.31 -3.60
C ASN A 334 13.14 28.46 -4.05
N VAL A 335 13.13 27.20 -3.66
CA VAL A 335 12.07 26.26 -4.01
C VAL A 335 10.91 26.37 -3.03
N GLU A 336 9.76 26.85 -3.48
CA GLU A 336 8.54 26.92 -2.68
C GLU A 336 8.06 25.51 -2.31
N ILE A 337 7.64 25.36 -1.05
CA ILE A 337 7.21 24.09 -0.45
C ILE A 337 5.82 24.21 0.16
N GLU A 338 5.11 23.10 0.19
CA GLU A 338 3.77 23.00 0.80
C GLU A 338 3.50 21.59 1.32
N GLY A 339 2.57 21.47 2.27
CA GLY A 339 1.99 20.19 2.66
C GLY A 339 1.02 19.68 1.59
N THR A 340 0.93 18.36 1.44
CA THR A 340 -0.05 17.73 0.55
C THR A 340 -1.39 17.51 1.27
N GLU A 341 -2.39 17.10 0.50
CA GLU A 341 -3.58 16.46 1.06
C GLU A 341 -3.20 15.24 1.91
N PRO A 342 -3.97 14.91 2.97
CA PRO A 342 -3.69 13.77 3.83
C PRO A 342 -3.89 12.42 3.13
N TYR A 343 -3.06 11.44 3.49
CA TYR A 343 -3.13 10.04 3.05
C TYR A 343 -3.22 9.09 4.24
N VAL A 344 -3.82 7.91 4.07
CA VAL A 344 -3.72 6.80 5.03
C VAL A 344 -2.70 5.81 4.51
N VAL A 345 -1.48 5.86 5.05
CA VAL A 345 -0.32 5.13 4.51
C VAL A 345 0.57 4.58 5.62
N GLY A 346 0.44 3.30 5.93
CA GLY A 346 1.25 2.63 6.95
C GLY A 346 2.75 2.52 6.62
N GLY A 347 3.16 2.88 5.40
CA GLY A 347 4.58 2.98 5.03
C GLY A 347 5.28 4.22 5.58
N HIS A 348 4.53 5.24 6.02
CA HIS A 348 5.04 6.48 6.57
C HIS A 348 4.54 6.73 7.98
N THR A 349 3.34 6.25 8.31
CA THR A 349 2.73 6.34 9.63
C THR A 349 2.48 4.95 10.21
N ALA A 350 1.84 4.86 11.38
CA ALA A 350 1.47 3.58 11.99
C ALA A 350 0.10 3.05 11.53
N SER A 351 -0.57 3.74 10.57
CA SER A 351 -1.92 3.39 10.12
C SER A 351 -1.95 2.11 9.27
N GLY A 352 -2.96 1.28 9.44
CA GLY A 352 -3.14 0.08 8.62
C GLY A 352 -3.77 -1.10 9.35
N PHE A 353 -3.54 -2.30 8.85
CA PHE A 353 -3.95 -3.52 9.55
C PHE A 353 -3.20 -3.68 10.87
N TRP A 354 -3.90 -4.04 11.93
CA TRP A 354 -3.28 -4.55 13.14
C TRP A 354 -2.73 -5.95 12.86
N ILE A 355 -1.42 -6.11 13.00
CA ILE A 355 -0.70 -7.34 12.62
C ILE A 355 0.20 -7.83 13.75
N ASP A 356 0.56 -9.12 13.71
CA ASP A 356 1.63 -9.68 14.54
C ASP A 356 3.01 -9.53 13.87
N ASP A 357 4.06 -10.01 14.53
CA ASP A 357 5.44 -10.01 14.01
C ASP A 357 5.60 -10.85 12.73
N GLY A 358 4.74 -11.82 12.52
CA GLY A 358 4.63 -12.64 11.31
C GLY A 358 3.81 -11.99 10.19
N ARG A 359 3.31 -10.76 10.39
CA ARG A 359 2.44 -10.03 9.46
C ARG A 359 1.07 -10.70 9.25
N ARG A 360 0.61 -11.52 10.22
CA ARG A 360 -0.76 -12.03 10.25
C ARG A 360 -1.70 -10.95 10.74
N THR A 361 -2.86 -10.84 10.11
CA THR A 361 -3.95 -9.98 10.61
C THR A 361 -4.76 -10.71 11.70
N THR A 362 -5.75 -10.05 12.27
CA THR A 362 -6.70 -10.67 13.20
C THR A 362 -7.66 -11.66 12.53
N VAL A 363 -7.71 -11.67 11.18
CA VAL A 363 -8.56 -12.60 10.41
C VAL A 363 -7.74 -13.81 9.98
N PRO A 364 -8.14 -15.05 10.31
CA PRO A 364 -7.40 -16.24 9.97
C PRO A 364 -7.18 -16.38 8.44
N GLY A 365 -5.98 -16.77 8.04
CA GLY A 365 -5.61 -16.96 6.63
C GLY A 365 -5.30 -15.67 5.87
N LEU A 366 -5.38 -14.50 6.54
CA LEU A 366 -5.12 -13.19 5.97
C LEU A 366 -3.84 -12.58 6.54
N TYR A 367 -2.99 -12.08 5.64
CA TYR A 367 -1.72 -11.41 5.95
C TYR A 367 -1.72 -10.02 5.31
N ALA A 368 -0.93 -9.10 5.88
CA ALA A 368 -0.76 -7.76 5.33
C ALA A 368 0.70 -7.34 5.39
N ALA A 369 1.23 -6.75 4.31
CA ALA A 369 2.62 -6.30 4.23
C ALA A 369 2.78 -5.03 3.37
N GLY A 370 3.78 -4.22 3.68
CA GLY A 370 4.02 -2.92 3.07
C GLY A 370 3.10 -1.85 3.65
N ASP A 371 2.78 -0.84 2.84
CA ASP A 371 2.05 0.36 3.31
C ASP A 371 0.62 0.09 3.78
N VAL A 372 0.07 -1.08 3.53
CA VAL A 372 -1.25 -1.50 4.02
C VAL A 372 -1.20 -2.03 5.46
N ALA A 373 -0.05 -2.48 5.93
CA ALA A 373 0.16 -2.97 7.29
C ALA A 373 0.43 -1.81 8.26
N GLY A 374 -0.16 -1.83 9.44
CA GLY A 374 -0.04 -0.80 10.46
C GLY A 374 1.01 -1.08 11.54
N GLY A 375 1.13 -0.18 12.50
CA GLY A 375 2.00 -0.30 13.67
C GLY A 375 3.49 -0.03 13.44
N CYS A 376 3.96 -0.03 12.19
CA CYS A 376 5.36 0.08 11.83
C CYS A 376 5.58 1.25 10.84
N PRO A 377 5.76 2.49 11.30
CA PRO A 377 5.99 3.66 10.45
C PRO A 377 7.39 3.64 9.79
N GLN A 378 7.60 4.56 8.84
CA GLN A 378 8.90 4.80 8.20
C GLN A 378 9.47 3.61 7.41
N LYS A 379 8.61 2.77 6.84
CA LYS A 379 9.02 1.56 6.07
C LYS A 379 9.72 1.92 4.76
N TYR A 380 9.15 2.85 4.02
CA TYR A 380 9.59 3.19 2.67
C TYR A 380 9.68 1.94 1.77
N VAL A 381 10.48 1.99 0.73
CA VAL A 381 10.68 0.85 -0.19
C VAL A 381 11.36 -0.32 0.50
N THR A 382 12.42 -0.06 1.26
CA THR A 382 13.25 -1.11 1.89
C THR A 382 12.48 -1.86 2.96
N GLY A 383 11.73 -1.14 3.80
CA GLY A 383 10.84 -1.77 4.79
C GLY A 383 9.71 -2.57 4.16
N ALA A 384 9.16 -2.10 3.02
CA ALA A 384 8.14 -2.86 2.29
C ALA A 384 8.70 -4.17 1.70
N LEU A 385 9.96 -4.20 1.23
CA LEU A 385 10.64 -5.44 0.84
C LEU A 385 10.79 -6.39 2.04
N ALA A 386 11.26 -5.86 3.18
CA ALA A 386 11.46 -6.63 4.41
C ALA A 386 10.14 -7.24 4.92
N GLU A 387 9.05 -6.47 4.93
CA GLU A 387 7.74 -6.99 5.34
C GLU A 387 7.19 -8.04 4.37
N GLY A 388 7.39 -7.87 3.06
CA GLY A 388 7.04 -8.91 2.08
C GLY A 388 7.77 -10.22 2.35
N LYS A 389 9.07 -10.16 2.69
CA LYS A 389 9.87 -11.33 3.13
C LYS A 389 9.29 -11.97 4.39
N LEU A 390 9.02 -11.17 5.42
CA LEU A 390 8.53 -11.66 6.72
C LEU A 390 7.15 -12.32 6.60
N ALA A 391 6.23 -11.71 5.85
CA ALA A 391 4.94 -12.30 5.53
C ALA A 391 5.07 -13.64 4.80
N ALA A 392 5.92 -13.71 3.78
CA ALA A 392 6.17 -14.93 3.03
C ALA A 392 6.71 -16.07 3.91
N LEU A 393 7.67 -15.78 4.80
CA LEU A 393 8.21 -16.76 5.73
C LEU A 393 7.16 -17.28 6.72
N SER A 394 6.25 -16.42 7.16
CA SER A 394 5.13 -16.80 8.04
C SER A 394 4.10 -17.65 7.31
N ILE A 395 3.73 -17.26 6.08
CA ILE A 395 2.85 -18.05 5.22
C ILE A 395 3.41 -19.46 5.04
N LEU A 396 4.69 -19.62 4.74
CA LEU A 396 5.33 -20.94 4.59
C LEU A 396 5.21 -21.80 5.84
N ARG A 397 5.43 -21.23 7.03
CA ARG A 397 5.28 -21.94 8.31
C ARG A 397 3.84 -22.38 8.54
N ASP A 398 2.89 -21.49 8.26
CA ASP A 398 1.47 -21.73 8.52
C ASP A 398 0.89 -22.75 7.53
N LEU A 399 1.26 -22.70 6.25
CA LEU A 399 0.88 -23.69 5.25
C LEU A 399 1.39 -25.09 5.60
N LYS A 400 2.62 -25.20 6.11
CA LYS A 400 3.17 -26.47 6.59
C LYS A 400 2.31 -27.04 7.71
N THR A 401 1.92 -26.20 8.67
CA THR A 401 1.08 -26.59 9.80
C THR A 401 -0.34 -26.96 9.34
N LEU A 402 -0.95 -26.16 8.48
CA LEU A 402 -2.27 -26.39 7.92
C LEU A 402 -2.33 -27.74 7.19
N ARG A 403 -1.36 -27.98 6.29
CA ARG A 403 -1.30 -29.22 5.50
C ARG A 403 -1.01 -30.45 6.35
N ALA A 404 -0.25 -30.31 7.44
CA ALA A 404 -0.04 -31.40 8.39
C ALA A 404 -1.34 -31.81 9.11
N LYS A 405 -2.20 -30.84 9.43
CA LYS A 405 -3.53 -31.09 10.05
C LYS A 405 -4.54 -31.70 9.06
N MET A 406 -4.37 -31.46 7.77
CA MET A 406 -5.26 -31.97 6.70
C MET A 406 -4.86 -33.37 6.19
N LYS A 407 -3.68 -33.89 6.54
CA LYS A 407 -3.32 -35.29 6.21
C LYS A 407 -4.26 -36.22 6.97
N PRO A 408 -4.95 -37.18 6.30
CA PRO A 408 -5.77 -38.17 6.96
C PRO A 408 -4.89 -38.95 7.95
N SER A 409 -5.39 -39.22 9.15
CA SER A 409 -4.80 -40.27 10.00
C SER A 409 -4.71 -41.56 9.15
N GLU A 410 -3.59 -42.23 9.15
CA GLU A 410 -3.27 -43.39 8.31
C GLU A 410 -4.26 -44.58 8.42
N ASP A 411 -5.38 -44.41 9.11
CA ASP A 411 -6.37 -45.46 9.44
C ASP A 411 -7.66 -45.43 8.58
N LYS A 412 -7.73 -44.62 7.51
CA LYS A 412 -8.85 -44.68 6.56
C LYS A 412 -8.38 -44.94 5.13
N ARG A 413 -8.58 -46.16 4.68
CA ARG A 413 -8.38 -46.56 3.27
C ARG A 413 -9.09 -45.59 2.34
N PRO A 414 -8.48 -45.20 1.17
CA PRO A 414 -9.09 -44.28 0.25
C PRO A 414 -10.32 -44.92 -0.40
N MET A 415 -11.46 -44.29 -0.30
CA MET A 415 -12.58 -44.58 -1.19
C MET A 415 -12.18 -44.16 -2.60
N ALA A 416 -12.30 -45.10 -3.53
CA ALA A 416 -12.00 -44.94 -4.94
C ALA A 416 -12.69 -43.69 -5.49
N GLY A 417 -11.88 -42.81 -6.09
CA GLY A 417 -12.33 -41.57 -6.68
C GLY A 417 -13.39 -41.77 -7.77
N LYS A 418 -14.52 -41.09 -7.60
CA LYS A 418 -15.43 -40.84 -8.71
C LYS A 418 -14.85 -39.65 -9.50
N ASN A 419 -14.34 -39.94 -10.68
CA ASN A 419 -14.00 -38.95 -11.68
C ASN A 419 -15.28 -38.24 -12.13
N PHE A 420 -15.49 -37.01 -11.69
CA PHE A 420 -16.50 -36.15 -12.28
C PHE A 420 -15.88 -35.42 -13.47
N TYR A 421 -16.20 -35.89 -14.66
CA TYR A 421 -15.98 -35.13 -15.89
C TYR A 421 -17.09 -34.09 -16.00
N PHE A 422 -16.73 -32.80 -15.96
CA PHE A 422 -17.65 -31.76 -16.41
C PHE A 422 -17.61 -31.73 -17.93
N ALA A 423 -18.75 -32.11 -18.54
CA ALA A 423 -18.97 -31.96 -19.96
C ALA A 423 -18.91 -30.48 -20.35
N LYS A 424 -18.17 -30.19 -21.41
CA LYS A 424 -18.30 -28.92 -22.13
C LYS A 424 -19.70 -28.89 -22.76
N ASP A 425 -20.59 -28.12 -22.23
CA ASP A 425 -21.79 -27.70 -22.94
C ASP A 425 -21.40 -26.68 -24.01
N SER A 426 -21.04 -27.21 -25.18
CA SER A 426 -21.00 -26.45 -26.41
C SER A 426 -22.42 -26.33 -26.94
N ILE A 427 -23.00 -25.16 -26.90
CA ILE A 427 -24.18 -24.82 -27.70
C ILE A 427 -23.73 -24.85 -29.15
N ARG A 428 -24.29 -25.84 -29.87
CA ARG A 428 -24.20 -25.97 -31.33
C ARG A 428 -25.29 -25.10 -31.94
N GLU A 429 -24.93 -24.17 -32.82
CA GLU A 429 -25.76 -23.83 -33.97
C GLU A 429 -25.04 -24.24 -35.23
N ASP A 430 -25.76 -25.16 -35.92
CA ASP A 430 -25.78 -25.53 -37.31
C ASP A 430 -24.53 -25.71 -38.19
N GLY A 431 -24.25 -26.98 -38.45
CA GLY A 431 -24.33 -27.59 -39.81
C GLY A 431 -23.10 -27.44 -40.73
N ARG A 432 -22.26 -28.41 -40.79
CA ARG A 432 -21.85 -29.28 -41.89
C ARG A 432 -20.44 -29.85 -41.72
N ALA A 433 -20.37 -31.14 -41.94
CA ALA A 433 -19.16 -31.96 -41.97
C ALA A 433 -18.45 -31.92 -43.34
N GLU A 434 -17.14 -32.18 -43.29
CA GLU A 434 -16.28 -32.98 -44.21
C GLU A 434 -14.85 -32.47 -44.01
N GLY A 435 -13.82 -33.22 -43.64
CA GLY A 435 -13.31 -34.43 -44.12
C GLY A 435 -11.80 -34.36 -44.25
N SER A 436 -11.13 -35.34 -43.74
CA SER A 436 -9.81 -35.87 -44.11
C SER A 436 -8.53 -35.40 -43.42
N ILE A 437 -7.97 -36.36 -42.77
CA ILE A 437 -6.60 -36.54 -42.27
C ILE A 437 -5.59 -36.57 -43.43
N ARG A 438 -4.44 -35.87 -43.30
CA ARG A 438 -3.20 -36.29 -43.95
C ARG A 438 -1.98 -35.99 -43.07
N GLU A 439 -1.28 -37.05 -42.76
CA GLU A 439 0.11 -37.03 -42.22
C GLU A 439 1.10 -36.46 -43.26
N GLY A 440 2.17 -35.82 -42.78
CA GLY A 440 3.27 -35.38 -43.64
C GLY A 440 4.52 -34.93 -42.86
N ARG A 441 5.46 -35.80 -42.88
CA ARG A 441 6.88 -35.90 -42.51
C ARG A 441 7.71 -34.61 -42.47
N ILE A 442 8.65 -34.70 -41.54
CA ILE A 442 9.87 -33.90 -41.26
C ILE A 442 10.78 -33.79 -42.51
N ALA A 443 11.38 -32.63 -42.73
CA ALA A 443 12.67 -32.46 -43.41
C ALA A 443 13.45 -31.29 -42.83
N GLU A 444 14.71 -31.59 -42.55
CA GLU A 444 15.78 -30.70 -42.08
C GLU A 444 16.28 -29.77 -43.21
N GLY A 445 16.83 -28.64 -42.78
CA GLY A 445 17.93 -28.02 -43.54
C GLY A 445 17.94 -26.52 -43.70
N GLY A 446 19.00 -25.89 -43.22
CA GLY A 446 19.69 -24.84 -43.95
C GLY A 446 19.66 -23.42 -43.35
N ILE A 447 20.81 -23.06 -42.77
CA ILE A 447 21.21 -21.70 -42.40
C ILE A 447 21.54 -20.88 -43.66
N THR A 448 21.11 -19.65 -43.76
CA THR A 448 21.83 -18.58 -44.47
C THR A 448 21.56 -17.20 -43.85
N GLU A 449 22.65 -16.45 -43.68
CA GLU A 449 22.75 -15.06 -43.21
C GLU A 449 22.13 -14.06 -44.21
N GLY A 450 21.68 -12.93 -43.67
CA GLY A 450 21.69 -11.68 -44.44
C GLY A 450 20.52 -10.74 -44.21
N GLY A 451 20.81 -9.54 -43.73
CA GLY A 451 20.12 -8.32 -44.12
C GLY A 451 19.27 -7.63 -43.07
N ILE A 452 19.85 -6.59 -42.48
CA ILE A 452 19.18 -5.56 -41.66
C ILE A 452 18.35 -4.65 -42.58
N THR A 453 17.06 -4.51 -42.32
CA THR A 453 16.28 -3.34 -42.74
C THR A 453 15.33 -2.89 -41.64
N GLU A 454 15.36 -1.61 -41.32
CA GLU A 454 14.45 -0.88 -40.45
C GLU A 454 13.00 -0.99 -40.94
N GLY A 455 12.06 -1.19 -40.00
CA GLY A 455 10.64 -1.14 -40.33
C GLY A 455 9.71 -1.50 -39.19
N GLY A 456 9.06 -0.49 -38.64
CA GLY A 456 7.70 -0.56 -38.11
C GLY A 456 7.42 -1.41 -36.88
N VAL A 457 7.27 -0.76 -35.73
CA VAL A 457 6.70 -1.37 -34.50
C VAL A 457 5.20 -1.51 -34.70
N THR A 458 4.74 -2.72 -35.03
CA THR A 458 3.33 -3.10 -34.87
C THR A 458 3.16 -3.76 -33.51
N GLU A 459 2.21 -3.29 -32.73
CA GLU A 459 1.76 -3.92 -31.48
C GLU A 459 1.26 -5.34 -31.78
N GLY A 460 2.10 -6.33 -31.51
CA GLY A 460 1.74 -7.73 -31.54
C GLY A 460 1.14 -8.15 -30.20
N GLY A 461 -0.15 -8.43 -30.16
CA GLY A 461 -0.79 -9.10 -29.04
C GLY A 461 -0.14 -10.47 -28.81
N MET A 462 0.56 -10.63 -27.69
CA MET A 462 1.05 -11.93 -27.25
C MET A 462 -0.06 -12.68 -26.52
N THR A 463 -0.75 -13.54 -27.25
CA THR A 463 -1.45 -14.68 -26.70
C THR A 463 -0.48 -15.87 -26.74
N GLU A 464 0.30 -16.06 -25.68
CA GLU A 464 1.06 -17.31 -25.51
C GLU A 464 0.90 -17.83 -24.09
N GLY A 465 0.53 -19.14 -24.02
CA GLY A 465 0.67 -19.96 -22.83
C GLY A 465 -0.59 -20.18 -22.01
N ARG A 466 -1.73 -20.51 -22.63
CA ARG A 466 -2.81 -21.23 -21.94
C ARG A 466 -2.66 -22.74 -22.16
N ASP A 467 -1.60 -23.32 -21.63
CA ASP A 467 -1.57 -24.76 -21.46
C ASP A 467 -2.53 -25.17 -20.34
N SER A 468 -3.36 -26.15 -20.65
CA SER A 468 -4.34 -26.77 -19.78
C SER A 468 -3.66 -27.23 -18.47
N ILE A 469 -3.74 -26.40 -17.44
CA ILE A 469 -3.34 -26.79 -16.09
C ILE A 469 -4.35 -27.84 -15.61
N ASN A 470 -3.89 -29.03 -15.35
CA ASN A 470 -4.65 -30.12 -14.72
C ASN A 470 -5.37 -29.56 -13.49
N THR A 471 -6.69 -29.49 -13.55
CA THR A 471 -7.57 -28.98 -12.52
C THR A 471 -7.64 -29.95 -11.35
N VAL A 472 -6.66 -29.94 -10.48
CA VAL A 472 -6.88 -30.45 -9.12
C VAL A 472 -7.77 -29.42 -8.44
N ILE A 473 -9.01 -29.79 -8.14
CA ILE A 473 -9.96 -28.93 -7.45
C ILE A 473 -9.37 -28.63 -6.07
N HIS A 474 -9.10 -27.36 -5.78
CA HIS A 474 -8.58 -26.94 -4.50
C HIS A 474 -9.66 -27.15 -3.41
N PRO A 475 -9.34 -27.71 -2.22
CA PRO A 475 -10.33 -27.95 -1.15
C PRO A 475 -11.18 -26.73 -0.78
N ALA A 476 -10.64 -25.52 -0.97
CA ALA A 476 -11.38 -24.28 -0.75
C ALA A 476 -12.59 -24.08 -1.69
N TRP A 477 -12.64 -24.76 -2.85
CA TRP A 477 -13.82 -24.74 -3.73
C TRP A 477 -14.99 -25.55 -3.16
N ASP A 478 -14.71 -26.57 -2.34
CA ASP A 478 -15.74 -27.39 -1.68
C ASP A 478 -16.47 -26.59 -0.59
N THR A 479 -15.85 -25.52 -0.07
CA THR A 479 -16.43 -24.59 0.93
C THR A 479 -17.11 -23.38 0.29
N LEU A 480 -16.85 -23.10 -0.99
CA LEU A 480 -17.48 -22.03 -1.75
C LEU A 480 -18.84 -22.52 -2.28
N THR A 481 -19.89 -22.21 -1.55
CA THR A 481 -21.26 -22.55 -2.01
C THR A 481 -21.59 -21.78 -3.29
N ASP A 482 -22.37 -22.39 -4.19
CA ASP A 482 -22.91 -21.70 -5.39
C ASP A 482 -23.65 -20.40 -5.01
N ALA A 483 -24.20 -20.32 -3.81
CA ALA A 483 -24.86 -19.13 -3.28
C ALA A 483 -23.86 -17.96 -3.12
N ARG A 484 -22.64 -18.21 -2.63
CA ARG A 484 -21.60 -17.18 -2.46
C ARG A 484 -21.07 -16.68 -3.79
N ILE A 485 -20.85 -17.58 -4.73
CA ILE A 485 -20.45 -17.20 -6.09
C ILE A 485 -21.53 -16.33 -6.71
N ARG A 486 -22.81 -16.71 -6.61
CA ARG A 486 -23.94 -15.90 -7.10
C ARG A 486 -24.03 -14.53 -6.39
N SER A 487 -23.77 -14.46 -5.09
CA SER A 487 -23.75 -13.19 -4.35
C SER A 487 -22.64 -12.26 -4.84
N ALA A 488 -21.42 -12.78 -5.02
CA ALA A 488 -20.28 -12.01 -5.53
C ALA A 488 -20.50 -11.54 -6.98
N VAL A 489 -21.04 -12.41 -7.84
CA VAL A 489 -21.42 -12.04 -9.22
C VAL A 489 -22.46 -10.94 -9.20
N LYS A 490 -23.52 -11.09 -8.38
CA LYS A 490 -24.57 -10.10 -8.23
C LYS A 490 -24.02 -8.76 -7.73
N GLU A 491 -23.09 -8.76 -6.79
CA GLU A 491 -22.44 -7.53 -6.30
C GLU A 491 -21.78 -6.77 -7.43
N ILE A 492 -21.00 -7.43 -8.28
CA ILE A 492 -20.34 -6.80 -9.42
C ILE A 492 -21.34 -6.39 -10.50
N GLU A 493 -22.23 -7.29 -10.91
CA GLU A 493 -23.17 -7.05 -12.03
C GLU A 493 -24.28 -6.08 -11.66
N SER A 494 -24.61 -5.90 -10.38
CA SER A 494 -25.59 -4.91 -9.96
C SER A 494 -25.18 -3.46 -10.26
N HIS A 495 -23.89 -3.21 -10.45
CA HIS A 495 -23.33 -1.91 -10.80
C HIS A 495 -22.87 -1.81 -12.26
N TYR A 496 -23.08 -2.87 -13.07
CA TYR A 496 -22.73 -2.91 -14.47
C TYR A 496 -23.97 -3.09 -15.36
N THR A 497 -24.03 -2.39 -16.48
CA THR A 497 -25.14 -2.47 -17.44
C THR A 497 -24.61 -2.51 -18.87
N ASP A 498 -25.25 -3.31 -19.74
CA ASP A 498 -24.95 -3.32 -21.18
C ASP A 498 -25.58 -2.12 -21.93
N GLY A 499 -26.42 -1.34 -21.24
CA GLY A 499 -27.12 -0.17 -21.78
C GLY A 499 -26.46 1.14 -21.42
N GLN A 500 -27.18 2.25 -21.64
CA GLN A 500 -26.76 3.56 -21.13
C GLN A 500 -26.77 3.56 -19.59
N PRO A 501 -25.81 4.26 -18.95
CA PRO A 501 -25.83 4.46 -17.50
C PRO A 501 -27.19 5.05 -17.07
N THR A 502 -27.81 4.45 -16.06
CA THR A 502 -29.17 4.81 -15.63
C THR A 502 -29.19 5.98 -14.65
N SER A 503 -28.06 6.30 -14.02
CA SER A 503 -27.94 7.42 -13.08
C SER A 503 -27.21 8.60 -13.75
N GLY A 504 -27.71 9.83 -13.54
CA GLY A 504 -27.00 11.05 -13.91
C GLY A 504 -25.81 11.36 -12.98
N TYR A 505 -25.50 10.50 -12.00
CA TYR A 505 -24.45 10.66 -11.00
C TYR A 505 -23.34 9.64 -11.26
N THR A 506 -22.11 10.12 -11.44
CA THR A 506 -20.98 9.29 -11.87
C THR A 506 -20.01 8.95 -10.74
N PRO A 507 -19.15 7.93 -10.89
CA PRO A 507 -18.08 7.68 -9.94
C PRO A 507 -17.16 8.88 -9.68
N GLU A 508 -16.89 9.69 -10.71
CA GLU A 508 -16.09 10.92 -10.60
C GLU A 508 -16.76 11.98 -9.72
N GLN A 509 -18.08 12.13 -9.85
CA GLN A 509 -18.83 13.06 -9.02
C GLN A 509 -18.90 12.59 -7.57
N LEU A 510 -19.09 11.27 -7.36
CA LEU A 510 -19.05 10.67 -6.04
C LEU A 510 -17.71 10.88 -5.35
N GLU A 511 -16.60 10.70 -6.10
CA GLU A 511 -15.24 10.94 -5.59
C GLU A 511 -15.03 12.41 -5.23
N ALA A 512 -15.46 13.33 -6.09
CA ALA A 512 -15.32 14.77 -5.84
C ALA A 512 -16.14 15.23 -4.61
N ASP A 513 -17.37 14.74 -4.47
CA ASP A 513 -18.22 15.04 -3.31
C ASP A 513 -17.62 14.49 -2.00
N MET A 514 -17.08 13.26 -2.02
CA MET A 514 -16.37 12.68 -0.88
C MET A 514 -15.14 13.52 -0.51
N GLN A 515 -14.31 13.87 -1.49
CA GLN A 515 -13.10 14.67 -1.28
C GLN A 515 -13.43 16.04 -0.70
N GLU A 516 -14.50 16.68 -1.13
CA GLU A 516 -14.95 17.95 -0.58
C GLU A 516 -15.41 17.81 0.88
N VAL A 517 -16.18 16.76 1.21
CA VAL A 517 -16.60 16.48 2.59
C VAL A 517 -15.38 16.28 3.49
N MET A 518 -14.44 15.46 3.07
CA MET A 518 -13.25 15.17 3.88
C MET A 518 -12.35 16.40 4.05
N ASP A 519 -12.19 17.19 2.99
CA ASP A 519 -11.37 18.41 3.04
C ASP A 519 -11.94 19.44 4.00
N ARG A 520 -13.27 19.68 3.98
CA ARG A 520 -13.93 20.71 4.78
C ARG A 520 -14.25 20.30 6.22
N TYR A 521 -14.52 19.02 6.46
CA TYR A 521 -15.08 18.60 7.75
C TYR A 521 -14.22 17.62 8.54
N ALA A 522 -13.21 17.02 7.89
CA ALA A 522 -12.34 16.03 8.53
C ALA A 522 -10.84 16.41 8.49
N GLY A 523 -10.56 17.70 8.58
CA GLY A 523 -9.19 18.21 8.68
C GLY A 523 -8.39 18.05 7.39
N GLY A 524 -8.91 18.56 6.27
CA GLY A 524 -8.17 18.69 5.03
C GLY A 524 -7.33 19.97 4.96
N ILE A 525 -6.77 20.25 3.80
CA ILE A 525 -5.89 21.41 3.59
C ILE A 525 -6.64 22.73 3.75
N SER A 526 -7.91 22.80 3.28
CA SER A 526 -8.70 24.02 3.37
C SER A 526 -8.88 24.52 4.80
N GLU A 527 -8.84 23.59 5.75
CA GLU A 527 -8.95 23.85 7.20
C GLU A 527 -7.59 23.76 7.92
N SER A 528 -6.47 23.86 7.18
CA SER A 528 -5.12 23.72 7.76
C SER A 528 -4.94 22.45 8.59
N TYR A 529 -5.61 21.35 8.18
CA TYR A 529 -5.66 20.03 8.84
C TYR A 529 -6.39 19.98 10.18
N ALA A 530 -7.04 21.08 10.60
CA ALA A 530 -7.82 21.20 11.82
C ALA A 530 -9.25 20.66 11.65
N PHE A 531 -9.83 20.21 12.75
CA PHE A 531 -11.24 19.75 12.81
C PHE A 531 -11.78 19.91 14.24
N THR A 532 -13.09 19.91 14.36
CA THR A 532 -13.83 19.86 15.63
C THR A 532 -14.66 18.58 15.72
N GLU A 533 -15.19 18.24 16.90
CA GLU A 533 -16.14 17.14 17.06
C GLU A 533 -17.39 17.35 16.22
N GLU A 534 -17.89 18.59 16.13
CA GLU A 534 -19.06 18.94 15.32
C GLU A 534 -18.77 18.77 13.82
N SER A 535 -17.61 19.20 13.34
CA SER A 535 -17.24 19.04 11.94
C SER A 535 -17.11 17.56 11.56
N LEU A 536 -16.52 16.73 12.45
CA LEU A 536 -16.43 15.28 12.23
C LEU A 536 -17.82 14.60 12.22
N ALA A 537 -18.74 15.02 13.09
CA ALA A 537 -20.11 14.51 13.07
C ALA A 537 -20.83 14.86 11.76
N GLU A 538 -20.60 16.04 11.21
CA GLU A 538 -21.11 16.44 9.89
C GLU A 538 -20.46 15.63 8.77
N ALA A 539 -19.15 15.41 8.81
CA ALA A 539 -18.42 14.54 7.87
C ALA A 539 -19.03 13.14 7.85
N ASP A 540 -19.20 12.53 9.03
CA ASP A 540 -19.77 11.19 9.19
C ASP A 540 -21.15 11.05 8.57
N ARG A 541 -22.04 11.99 8.85
CA ARG A 541 -23.40 12.03 8.31
C ARG A 541 -23.39 12.16 6.78
N ARG A 542 -22.51 12.99 6.22
CA ARG A 542 -22.41 13.20 4.77
C ARG A 542 -21.84 11.99 4.07
N ILE A 543 -20.78 11.37 4.63
CA ILE A 543 -20.19 10.12 4.10
C ILE A 543 -21.24 9.02 4.07
N ASP A 544 -22.06 8.85 5.11
CA ASP A 544 -23.18 7.90 5.10
C ASP A 544 -24.19 8.19 3.99
N GLY A 545 -24.44 9.47 3.71
CA GLY A 545 -25.27 9.90 2.58
C GLY A 545 -24.67 9.50 1.24
N LEU A 546 -23.37 9.71 1.05
CA LEU A 546 -22.66 9.34 -0.17
C LEU A 546 -22.56 7.82 -0.35
N MET A 547 -22.36 7.05 0.74
CA MET A 547 -22.36 5.58 0.69
C MET A 547 -23.72 5.04 0.19
N ARG A 548 -24.84 5.59 0.68
CA ARG A 548 -26.17 5.23 0.17
C ARG A 548 -26.35 5.59 -1.31
N ARG A 549 -25.90 6.77 -1.70
CA ARG A 549 -25.99 7.24 -3.09
C ARG A 549 -25.13 6.43 -4.05
N ALA A 550 -24.01 5.90 -3.58
CA ALA A 550 -23.13 5.01 -4.35
C ALA A 550 -23.87 3.75 -4.84
N GLU A 551 -24.79 3.20 -4.06
CA GLU A 551 -25.55 1.99 -4.43
C GLU A 551 -26.46 2.19 -5.67
N GLU A 552 -26.74 3.42 -6.04
CA GLU A 552 -27.58 3.78 -7.21
C GLU A 552 -26.75 3.87 -8.51
N ILE A 553 -25.42 3.92 -8.41
CA ILE A 553 -24.54 4.09 -9.58
C ILE A 553 -24.49 2.83 -10.41
N ARG A 554 -24.70 3.00 -11.72
CA ARG A 554 -24.55 1.97 -12.76
C ARG A 554 -23.68 2.50 -13.87
N VAL A 555 -22.70 1.71 -14.28
CA VAL A 555 -21.72 2.03 -15.33
C VAL A 555 -21.76 0.97 -16.43
N ASN A 556 -21.23 1.30 -17.60
CA ASN A 556 -21.26 0.41 -18.76
C ASN A 556 -19.88 0.13 -19.38
N ARG A 557 -18.81 0.54 -18.71
CA ARG A 557 -17.42 0.18 -19.12
C ARG A 557 -16.70 -0.44 -17.95
N PRO A 558 -15.87 -1.49 -18.17
CA PRO A 558 -15.11 -2.14 -17.11
C PRO A 558 -14.21 -1.17 -16.31
N MET A 559 -13.66 -0.14 -16.97
CA MET A 559 -12.82 0.87 -16.32
C MET A 559 -13.62 1.78 -15.37
N ASP A 560 -14.85 2.14 -15.74
CA ASP A 560 -15.74 2.94 -14.87
C ASP A 560 -16.24 2.10 -13.69
N LEU A 561 -16.44 0.80 -13.91
CA LEU A 561 -16.73 -0.14 -12.82
C LEU A 561 -15.56 -0.22 -11.83
N ALA A 562 -14.33 -0.26 -12.32
CA ALA A 562 -13.16 -0.19 -11.46
C ALA A 562 -13.13 1.13 -10.66
N HIS A 563 -13.40 2.26 -11.31
CA HIS A 563 -13.46 3.57 -10.64
C HIS A 563 -14.60 3.64 -9.61
N TYR A 564 -15.75 3.05 -9.89
CA TYR A 564 -16.85 2.93 -8.94
C TYR A 564 -16.40 2.20 -7.66
N PHE A 565 -15.79 1.00 -7.80
CA PHE A 565 -15.30 0.25 -6.65
C PHE A 565 -14.18 0.98 -5.90
N GLU A 566 -13.26 1.63 -6.61
CA GLU A 566 -12.23 2.48 -6.03
C GLU A 566 -12.80 3.59 -5.13
N THR A 567 -13.87 4.23 -5.57
CA THR A 567 -14.52 5.30 -4.79
C THR A 567 -15.31 4.75 -3.61
N ARG A 568 -16.00 3.61 -3.80
CA ARG A 568 -16.68 2.89 -2.72
C ARG A 568 -15.71 2.44 -1.61
N GLU A 569 -14.52 1.98 -1.98
CA GLU A 569 -13.43 1.63 -1.05
C GLU A 569 -12.98 2.85 -0.24
N ARG A 570 -12.73 3.98 -0.92
CA ARG A 570 -12.36 5.24 -0.26
C ARG A 570 -13.43 5.74 0.71
N LEU A 571 -14.72 5.63 0.36
CA LEU A 571 -15.82 6.00 1.25
C LEU A 571 -15.80 5.18 2.56
N LEU A 572 -15.57 3.87 2.47
CA LEU A 572 -15.48 3.03 3.67
C LEU A 572 -14.24 3.37 4.51
N VAL A 573 -13.10 3.62 3.85
CA VAL A 573 -11.89 4.07 4.56
C VAL A 573 -12.11 5.45 5.20
N ALA A 574 -12.79 6.38 4.52
CA ALA A 574 -13.15 7.70 5.06
C ALA A 574 -14.03 7.58 6.31
N LYS A 575 -15.04 6.69 6.28
CA LYS A 575 -15.91 6.40 7.44
C LYS A 575 -15.10 5.95 8.66
N VAL A 576 -14.18 5.01 8.47
CA VAL A 576 -13.31 4.51 9.55
C VAL A 576 -12.33 5.59 10.00
N LEU A 577 -11.76 6.34 9.09
CA LEU A 577 -10.85 7.46 9.39
C LEU A 577 -11.53 8.54 10.26
N ILE A 578 -12.77 8.94 9.93
CA ILE A 578 -13.53 9.90 10.73
C ILE A 578 -13.74 9.37 12.15
N ALA A 579 -14.08 8.10 12.30
CA ALA A 579 -14.25 7.47 13.62
C ALA A 579 -12.95 7.50 14.44
N HIS A 580 -11.80 7.25 13.81
CA HIS A 580 -10.48 7.32 14.46
C HIS A 580 -10.12 8.76 14.86
N LEU A 581 -10.32 9.75 13.97
CA LEU A 581 -10.10 11.17 14.30
C LEU A 581 -10.95 11.59 15.50
N GLY A 582 -12.24 11.20 15.52
CA GLY A 582 -13.14 11.51 16.62
C GLY A 582 -12.84 10.75 17.93
N ALA A 583 -12.19 9.59 17.85
CA ALA A 583 -11.87 8.78 19.02
C ALA A 583 -10.66 9.32 19.80
N ARG A 584 -9.66 9.93 19.14
CA ARG A 584 -8.48 10.52 19.79
C ARG A 584 -8.78 11.93 20.31
N LYS A 585 -8.82 12.09 21.63
CA LYS A 585 -9.18 13.35 22.30
C LYS A 585 -7.93 14.14 22.70
N GLU A 586 -7.08 14.44 21.73
CA GLU A 586 -5.88 15.26 21.86
C GLU A 586 -5.46 15.85 20.51
N THR A 587 -4.59 16.84 20.50
CA THR A 587 -3.86 17.31 19.32
C THR A 587 -2.45 16.75 19.32
N ARG A 588 -2.07 16.04 18.22
CA ARG A 588 -0.74 15.43 18.09
C ARG A 588 -0.26 15.50 16.65
N TRP A 589 0.71 16.34 16.39
CA TRP A 589 1.11 16.66 15.02
C TRP A 589 1.85 15.55 14.26
N HIS A 590 2.41 14.55 14.92
CA HIS A 590 2.88 13.41 14.13
C HIS A 590 1.71 12.61 13.54
N CYS A 591 0.51 12.71 14.11
CA CYS A 591 -0.75 12.21 13.52
C CYS A 591 -1.29 13.14 12.43
N PHE A 592 -0.62 14.27 12.18
CA PHE A 592 -1.05 15.32 11.27
C PHE A 592 -2.54 15.68 11.47
N ALA A 593 -2.91 15.84 12.73
CA ALA A 593 -4.26 16.13 13.17
C ALA A 593 -4.22 17.24 14.23
N GLU A 594 -5.00 18.28 14.01
CA GLU A 594 -5.24 19.34 14.97
C GLU A 594 -6.72 19.28 15.38
N ASN A 595 -6.97 18.75 16.59
CA ASN A 595 -8.30 18.65 17.15
C ASN A 595 -8.62 19.91 17.96
N GLU A 596 -9.32 20.87 17.38
CA GLU A 596 -9.66 22.14 18.05
C GLU A 596 -10.57 21.95 19.26
N SER A 597 -11.32 20.84 19.34
CA SER A 597 -12.10 20.48 20.54
C SER A 597 -11.20 19.95 21.67
N HIS A 598 -9.98 19.50 21.36
CA HIS A 598 -8.98 18.97 22.29
C HIS A 598 -7.59 19.44 21.85
N PRO A 599 -7.23 20.73 22.06
CA PRO A 599 -6.05 21.33 21.45
C PRO A 599 -4.72 20.89 22.08
N ASP A 600 -4.77 20.37 23.31
CA ASP A 600 -3.57 19.98 24.05
C ASP A 600 -3.15 18.55 23.72
N ARG A 601 -1.84 18.28 23.78
CA ARG A 601 -1.29 16.94 23.76
C ARG A 601 -1.43 16.30 25.16
N ASP A 602 -1.90 15.07 25.21
CA ASP A 602 -2.14 14.35 26.46
C ASP A 602 -1.50 12.95 26.40
N ASP A 603 -0.21 12.88 26.81
CA ASP A 603 0.52 11.61 26.83
C ASP A 603 0.01 10.65 27.93
N GLU A 604 -0.58 11.18 29.02
CA GLU A 604 -1.10 10.33 30.11
C GLU A 604 -2.28 9.47 29.66
N ASN A 605 -3.21 10.06 28.90
CA ASN A 605 -4.41 9.38 28.47
C ASN A 605 -4.33 8.86 27.02
N TRP A 606 -3.48 9.44 26.15
CA TRP A 606 -3.51 9.17 24.71
C TRP A 606 -2.22 8.61 24.12
N LEU A 607 -1.19 8.29 24.95
CA LEU A 607 -0.05 7.49 24.48
C LEU A 607 -0.48 6.02 24.34
N LYS A 608 -1.33 5.72 23.35
CA LYS A 608 -1.91 4.42 23.05
C LYS A 608 -2.29 4.29 21.57
N PHE A 609 -2.43 3.06 21.11
CA PHE A 609 -3.01 2.80 19.78
C PHE A 609 -4.53 2.99 19.84
N VAL A 610 -5.06 3.65 18.82
CA VAL A 610 -6.47 3.76 18.53
C VAL A 610 -6.76 2.77 17.42
N ASN A 611 -7.46 1.69 17.73
CA ASN A 611 -7.81 0.63 16.80
C ASN A 611 -9.31 0.56 16.59
N SER A 612 -9.74 -0.15 15.56
CA SER A 612 -11.15 -0.38 15.28
C SER A 612 -11.42 -1.71 14.58
N VAL A 613 -12.63 -2.20 14.76
CA VAL A 613 -13.25 -3.24 13.93
C VAL A 613 -14.57 -2.72 13.37
N TYR A 614 -14.95 -3.21 12.20
CA TYR A 614 -16.21 -2.86 11.55
C TYR A 614 -17.17 -4.05 11.64
N GLU A 615 -18.27 -3.85 12.36
CA GLU A 615 -19.26 -4.89 12.64
C GLU A 615 -20.67 -4.28 12.47
N ASP A 616 -21.54 -4.97 11.75
CA ASP A 616 -22.95 -4.58 11.57
C ASP A 616 -23.15 -3.13 11.09
N GLY A 617 -22.28 -2.67 10.16
CA GLY A 617 -22.36 -1.33 9.61
C GLY A 617 -21.81 -0.22 10.52
N ARG A 618 -21.17 -0.57 11.63
CA ARG A 618 -20.63 0.37 12.63
C ARG A 618 -19.16 0.16 12.89
N VAL A 619 -18.46 1.26 13.18
CA VAL A 619 -17.06 1.24 13.62
C VAL A 619 -17.03 1.16 15.15
N ARG A 620 -16.50 0.07 15.68
CA ARG A 620 -16.26 -0.10 17.11
C ARG A 620 -14.79 0.17 17.41
N MET A 621 -14.54 1.13 18.31
CA MET A 621 -13.19 1.51 18.70
C MET A 621 -12.62 0.59 19.76
N ILE A 622 -11.30 0.32 19.66
CA ILE A 622 -10.52 -0.50 20.58
C ILE A 622 -9.24 0.29 20.92
N PHE A 623 -8.81 0.25 22.17
CA PHE A 623 -7.61 0.96 22.59
C PHE A 623 -6.58 -0.04 23.13
N HIS A 624 -5.36 -0.04 22.55
CA HIS A 624 -4.26 -0.85 23.01
C HIS A 624 -3.17 0.03 23.64
N PRO A 625 -2.65 -0.34 24.83
CA PRO A 625 -1.55 0.38 25.42
C PRO A 625 -0.28 0.23 24.59
N ILE A 626 0.59 1.24 24.61
CA ILE A 626 1.95 1.11 24.10
C ILE A 626 2.70 0.14 25.01
N ARG A 627 3.26 -0.90 24.41
CA ARG A 627 4.11 -1.88 25.11
C ARG A 627 5.51 -1.77 24.55
N THR A 628 6.49 -1.59 25.44
CA THR A 628 7.92 -1.55 25.08
C THR A 628 8.53 -2.92 25.36
N GLY A 629 9.40 -3.39 24.46
CA GLY A 629 10.26 -4.57 24.68
C GLY A 629 9.57 -5.94 24.63
N ILE A 630 8.39 -6.09 24.01
CA ILE A 630 7.69 -7.38 23.92
C ILE A 630 7.86 -7.98 22.52
N ARG A 631 8.56 -9.12 22.43
CA ARG A 631 8.69 -9.94 21.22
C ARG A 631 7.49 -10.87 20.96
N ASP A 632 6.66 -11.14 21.98
CA ASP A 632 5.52 -12.07 21.93
C ASP A 632 4.20 -11.30 21.95
N PHE A 633 3.79 -10.78 20.80
CA PHE A 633 2.45 -10.27 20.59
C PHE A 633 1.65 -11.34 19.83
N THR A 634 0.93 -12.19 20.55
CA THR A 634 -0.08 -13.06 19.94
C THR A 634 -1.28 -12.20 19.58
N VAL A 635 -1.65 -12.17 18.32
CA VAL A 635 -2.97 -11.68 17.89
C VAL A 635 -3.99 -12.62 18.52
N GLY A 636 -4.71 -12.14 19.54
CA GLY A 636 -5.62 -12.97 20.32
C GLY A 636 -6.71 -13.58 19.43
N THR A 637 -6.75 -14.89 19.39
CA THR A 637 -7.94 -15.64 18.99
C THR A 637 -8.93 -15.52 20.15
N GLY A 638 -9.69 -14.43 20.22
CA GLY A 638 -10.97 -14.31 20.94
C GLY A 638 -11.17 -14.89 22.36
N GLU A 639 -10.14 -15.23 23.10
CA GLU A 639 -10.25 -15.59 24.52
C GLU A 639 -9.81 -14.38 25.35
N GLU A 640 -10.74 -13.82 26.11
CA GLU A 640 -10.43 -12.80 27.11
C GLU A 640 -9.39 -13.37 28.09
N PRO A 641 -8.29 -12.68 28.40
CA PRO A 641 -7.39 -13.11 29.44
C PRO A 641 -8.14 -13.02 30.78
N GLU A 642 -8.20 -14.13 31.53
CA GLU A 642 -8.67 -14.15 32.91
C GLU A 642 -7.98 -13.02 33.68
N ALA A 643 -8.79 -12.19 34.33
CA ALA A 643 -8.36 -11.14 35.22
C ALA A 643 -7.60 -11.77 36.43
N GLY A 644 -6.30 -11.65 36.42
CA GLY A 644 -5.50 -12.11 37.56
C GLY A 644 -4.01 -12.22 37.32
N ILE A 645 -3.34 -11.10 37.03
CA ILE A 645 -1.95 -10.87 37.45
C ILE A 645 -1.82 -9.34 37.61
N GLU A 646 -1.79 -8.91 38.87
CA GLU A 646 -1.32 -7.58 39.25
C GLU A 646 0.13 -7.45 38.78
N ALA A 647 0.36 -6.69 37.68
CA ALA A 647 1.69 -6.30 37.29
C ALA A 647 2.10 -5.11 38.16
N GLU A 648 3.07 -5.33 39.05
CA GLU A 648 3.79 -4.27 39.73
C GLU A 648 4.23 -3.24 38.67
N ALA A 649 3.75 -2.01 38.86
CA ALA A 649 4.17 -0.86 38.07
C ALA A 649 5.66 -0.59 38.36
N THR A 650 6.53 -1.07 37.49
CA THR A 650 7.90 -0.56 37.43
C THR A 650 7.81 0.84 36.84
N GLU A 651 8.12 1.83 37.69
CA GLU A 651 8.20 3.25 37.32
C GLU A 651 9.00 3.42 36.04
N GLY A 652 8.33 3.98 35.01
CA GLY A 652 8.90 4.24 33.69
C GLY A 652 9.94 5.37 33.73
N THR A 653 11.17 5.04 34.15
CA THR A 653 12.31 5.97 34.11
C THR A 653 13.02 6.00 32.76
N GLY A 654 12.69 5.13 31.79
CA GLY A 654 13.40 5.03 30.50
C GLY A 654 13.14 6.19 29.53
N TRP A 655 11.96 6.77 29.54
CA TRP A 655 11.58 7.79 28.54
C TRP A 655 12.14 9.18 28.84
N ARG A 656 12.29 9.55 30.11
CA ARG A 656 12.88 10.84 30.50
C ARG A 656 14.38 10.95 30.22
N GLN A 657 15.07 9.84 30.04
CA GLN A 657 16.49 9.85 29.64
C GLN A 657 16.71 9.99 28.13
N LEU A 658 15.72 9.59 27.32
CA LEU A 658 15.78 9.72 25.85
C LEU A 658 15.35 11.08 25.32
N PHE A 659 14.52 11.79 26.07
CA PHE A 659 14.00 13.11 25.72
C PHE A 659 14.43 14.09 26.83
N GLY A 660 15.57 14.79 26.63
CA GLY A 660 16.01 15.81 27.58
C GLY A 660 14.90 16.85 27.87
N GLU A 661 14.96 17.50 29.01
CA GLU A 661 13.95 18.43 29.56
C GLU A 661 13.51 19.59 28.63
N GLU A 662 14.15 19.78 27.48
CA GLU A 662 13.79 20.82 26.48
C GLU A 662 12.61 20.44 25.55
N ALA A 663 12.12 19.20 25.58
CA ALA A 663 11.03 18.77 24.70
C ALA A 663 9.65 18.84 25.38
N ALA A 664 9.56 19.32 26.61
CA ALA A 664 8.33 19.40 27.40
C ALA A 664 7.80 20.86 27.56
N ARG A 665 8.22 21.78 26.67
CA ARG A 665 7.63 23.12 26.56
C ARG A 665 7.15 23.44 25.18
#